data_91a9879ebf37a06bf1d59964c49e82f4
#
_entry.id   91a9879ebf37a06bf1d59964c49e82f4
#
_cell.length_a   1.000
_cell.length_b   1.000
_cell.length_c   1.000
_cell.angle_alpha   90.00
_cell.angle_beta   90.00
_cell.angle_gamma   90.00
#
_symmetry.space_group_name_H-M   'P 1'
#
loop_
_entity.id
_entity.type
_entity.pdbx_description
1 polymer ?
#
loop_
_entity_poly.entity_id
_entity_poly.type
_entity_poly.pdbx_seq_one_letter_code
_entity_poly.pdbx_strand_id
1 'polypeptide(L)'
;MRQIFTYTLLCGVLAGSAGMAVAEEAKPAAPTEKITYTDHILPILRAKCAACHSADQAKGGLVVDSYTGLMTGGASGEVVTGGDVDASRLYDLISHKAEPKMPPKEPKMPDDQLLLFKKWIAGGALETLDSKAKIKKPAFTLGTAVISSGKPEGPPIMPENLPTDPALVSVRGNAVTAMAASPWAPLIAVSGHKQVLLYNTQELRLVGILPFPEGQPYVLKFSRNSSLLLAGGGRGGQSGRVVVFDVKTGNRVFEVGNEYDAVMAADISADHSQIALGGPRKIVRVYSTKDGELMYEVKKHTDWISSMEFSPDGVLLATGDRGNGLFVWEAFTGREFYVLAGHQAAITGISWRLDANILATASEDTTIKLWEMGNGGLVKNWGAHGGGVAAVQFTRDGRVFSTGRDLVSKLWDQNGAQQRAFPALIDLGLDVAFSSEDDRAFAGDWSGAVRAWNAKDGAELTALRTNPAPLAVRIDAAAKEFQAFEAAAAQTAATVAGVKKAQADREAAAVAATAATTAAQTAATAAVAEKTAADAALVQKAAVQAAAEVVFNAAKQKVDVTTAGKAAADKAVVDAGADAAKKTAADLLLATAVAELTTAQAGFTPATTVRDIAVADKAVGDKLVADLVVKVKTTADAAVAMKAVADKAVEVAKVTPEYSKLLADSEAAAAAAAVKLAPAKLLVDTLTAEKARGQAVPKSVAAPMTASAAPAPVK
;
A
#
# COMPACT_ATOMS: atom_id res chain seq x y z
N MET A 1 -46.84 21.76 -43.32
CA MET A 1 -46.23 21.62 -44.66
C MET A 1 -45.08 20.65 -44.50
N ARG A 2 -45.28 19.41 -44.74
CA ARG A 2 -45.05 18.55 -45.92
C ARG A 2 -43.74 18.93 -46.65
N GLN A 3 -42.67 18.08 -46.52
CA GLN A 3 -42.18 17.35 -47.67
C GLN A 3 -41.29 16.15 -47.19
N ILE A 4 -41.77 15.00 -47.59
CA ILE A 4 -41.19 13.68 -47.64
C ILE A 4 -40.26 13.64 -48.85
N PHE A 5 -39.06 13.06 -48.72
CA PHE A 5 -38.36 12.50 -49.88
C PHE A 5 -37.85 11.08 -49.55
N THR A 6 -38.57 10.16 -50.19
CA THR A 6 -38.27 8.76 -50.37
C THR A 6 -37.23 8.60 -51.49
N TYR A 7 -36.21 7.81 -51.32
CA TYR A 7 -35.52 7.16 -52.45
C TYR A 7 -35.30 5.67 -52.18
N THR A 8 -35.73 4.94 -53.19
CA THR A 8 -35.86 3.50 -53.28
C THR A 8 -34.61 2.86 -53.92
N LEU A 9 -34.21 1.72 -53.36
CA LEU A 9 -33.68 0.50 -54.01
C LEU A 9 -32.61 0.60 -55.11
N LEU A 10 -31.48 -0.08 -54.88
CA LEU A 10 -30.93 -1.03 -55.86
C LEU A 10 -30.22 -2.19 -55.19
N CYS A 11 -30.67 -3.44 -55.46
CA CYS A 11 -30.08 -4.71 -55.06
C CYS A 11 -28.76 -4.96 -55.76
N GLY A 12 -27.77 -5.43 -55.00
CA GLY A 12 -26.57 -6.07 -55.51
C GLY A 12 -26.28 -7.31 -54.68
N VAL A 13 -26.67 -8.47 -55.17
CA VAL A 13 -26.38 -9.79 -54.60
C VAL A 13 -24.89 -10.10 -54.86
N LEU A 14 -24.08 -10.25 -53.85
CA LEU A 14 -22.81 -10.98 -53.90
C LEU A 14 -22.80 -11.99 -52.76
N ALA A 15 -22.99 -13.25 -53.11
CA ALA A 15 -22.86 -14.40 -52.25
C ALA A 15 -21.40 -14.61 -51.89
N GLY A 16 -21.04 -14.29 -50.65
CA GLY A 16 -19.79 -14.71 -50.00
C GLY A 16 -20.13 -15.70 -48.89
N SER A 17 -19.82 -16.97 -49.11
CA SER A 17 -19.97 -18.06 -48.14
C SER A 17 -18.98 -17.88 -46.99
N ALA A 18 -19.43 -17.24 -45.90
CA ALA A 18 -18.73 -17.30 -44.61
C ALA A 18 -19.30 -18.50 -43.85
N GLY A 19 -18.49 -19.54 -43.70
CA GLY A 19 -18.81 -20.70 -42.89
C GLY A 19 -18.99 -20.25 -41.43
N MET A 20 -20.21 -20.41 -40.94
CA MET A 20 -20.47 -20.37 -39.49
C MET A 20 -19.78 -21.60 -38.87
N ALA A 21 -18.68 -21.36 -38.16
CA ALA A 21 -18.18 -22.34 -37.19
C ALA A 21 -19.21 -22.40 -36.07
N VAL A 22 -20.00 -23.46 -36.05
CA VAL A 22 -20.84 -23.82 -34.91
C VAL A 22 -19.89 -24.08 -33.74
N ALA A 23 -19.91 -23.23 -32.73
CA ALA A 23 -19.25 -23.51 -31.46
C ALA A 23 -19.91 -24.76 -30.88
N GLU A 24 -19.18 -25.89 -30.88
CA GLU A 24 -19.56 -27.13 -30.22
C GLU A 24 -19.72 -26.80 -28.73
N GLU A 25 -20.95 -26.87 -28.24
CA GLU A 25 -21.24 -26.75 -26.79
C GLU A 25 -20.42 -27.81 -26.07
N ALA A 26 -19.48 -27.36 -25.23
CA ALA A 26 -18.71 -28.28 -24.40
C ALA A 26 -19.68 -29.05 -23.50
N LYS A 27 -19.80 -30.35 -23.79
CA LYS A 27 -20.53 -31.33 -23.01
C LYS A 27 -20.12 -31.16 -21.53
N PRO A 28 -21.06 -31.00 -20.56
CA PRO A 28 -20.71 -30.88 -19.15
C PRO A 28 -19.82 -32.10 -18.80
N ALA A 29 -18.66 -31.82 -18.20
CA ALA A 29 -17.74 -32.84 -17.74
C ALA A 29 -18.51 -33.75 -16.76
N ALA A 30 -18.46 -35.06 -17.04
CA ALA A 30 -19.05 -36.07 -16.19
C ALA A 30 -18.49 -35.86 -14.75
N PRO A 31 -19.28 -36.07 -13.68
CA PRO A 31 -18.81 -35.93 -12.31
C PRO A 31 -17.56 -36.81 -12.15
N THR A 32 -16.44 -36.20 -11.80
CA THR A 32 -15.17 -36.87 -11.56
C THR A 32 -15.39 -37.87 -10.43
N GLU A 33 -15.32 -39.16 -10.75
CA GLU A 33 -15.44 -40.26 -9.81
C GLU A 33 -14.41 -40.05 -8.66
N LYS A 34 -14.90 -39.91 -7.42
CA LYS A 34 -14.03 -39.73 -6.25
C LYS A 34 -13.35 -41.04 -5.94
N ILE A 35 -12.04 -41.10 -6.10
CA ILE A 35 -11.24 -42.26 -5.72
C ILE A 35 -10.98 -42.23 -4.22
N THR A 36 -11.33 -43.33 -3.51
CA THR A 36 -11.16 -43.45 -2.05
C THR A 36 -10.18 -44.57 -1.70
N TYR A 37 -9.59 -44.48 -0.51
CA TYR A 37 -8.75 -45.55 0.02
C TYR A 37 -9.51 -46.83 0.15
N THR A 38 -10.66 -46.79 0.82
CA THR A 38 -11.46 -48.00 1.19
C THR A 38 -11.91 -48.77 -0.03
N ASP A 39 -12.45 -48.09 -1.04
CA ASP A 39 -13.10 -48.75 -2.17
C ASP A 39 -12.14 -49.09 -3.32
N HIS A 40 -11.10 -48.29 -3.49
CA HIS A 40 -10.27 -48.36 -4.68
C HIS A 40 -8.82 -48.74 -4.38
N ILE A 41 -8.23 -48.23 -3.33
CA ILE A 41 -6.79 -48.37 -3.03
C ILE A 41 -6.51 -49.57 -2.15
N LEU A 42 -7.30 -49.73 -1.06
CA LEU A 42 -7.12 -50.82 -0.12
C LEU A 42 -7.19 -52.24 -0.74
N PRO A 43 -8.09 -52.53 -1.70
CA PRO A 43 -8.09 -53.85 -2.36
C PRO A 43 -6.77 -54.15 -3.06
N ILE A 44 -6.17 -53.14 -3.73
CA ILE A 44 -4.87 -53.28 -4.42
C ILE A 44 -3.74 -53.48 -3.40
N LEU A 45 -3.72 -52.67 -2.36
CA LEU A 45 -2.72 -52.78 -1.27
C LEU A 45 -2.77 -54.12 -0.56
N ARG A 46 -3.98 -54.63 -0.29
CA ARG A 46 -4.17 -55.98 0.31
C ARG A 46 -3.64 -57.10 -0.59
N ALA A 47 -3.91 -57.02 -1.87
CA ALA A 47 -3.48 -58.04 -2.83
C ALA A 47 -1.95 -58.04 -3.12
N LYS A 48 -1.32 -56.89 -3.06
CA LYS A 48 0.07 -56.68 -3.53
C LYS A 48 1.07 -56.39 -2.43
N CYS A 49 0.66 -55.75 -1.33
CA CYS A 49 1.56 -55.14 -0.35
C CYS A 49 1.39 -55.69 1.05
N ALA A 50 0.17 -56.08 1.47
CA ALA A 50 -0.15 -56.47 2.85
C ALA A 50 0.61 -57.70 3.33
N ALA A 51 1.05 -58.59 2.43
CA ALA A 51 1.88 -59.75 2.78
C ALA A 51 3.20 -59.36 3.50
N CYS A 52 3.69 -58.14 3.30
CA CYS A 52 4.89 -57.62 3.94
C CYS A 52 4.63 -56.35 4.80
N HIS A 53 3.54 -55.64 4.56
CA HIS A 53 3.26 -54.33 5.18
C HIS A 53 1.88 -54.34 5.89
N SER A 54 1.49 -55.48 6.49
CA SER A 54 0.32 -55.57 7.39
C SER A 54 0.70 -55.19 8.83
N ALA A 55 -0.29 -54.99 9.67
CA ALA A 55 -0.09 -54.72 11.12
C ALA A 55 0.79 -55.77 11.80
N ASP A 56 0.72 -57.05 11.36
CA ASP A 56 1.49 -58.16 11.94
C ASP A 56 2.96 -58.21 11.45
N GLN A 57 3.26 -57.72 10.28
CA GLN A 57 4.64 -57.83 9.70
C GLN A 57 5.36 -56.47 9.51
N ALA A 58 4.65 -55.39 9.34
CA ALA A 58 5.09 -53.99 9.26
C ALA A 58 6.54 -53.78 8.80
N LYS A 59 6.96 -54.42 7.71
CA LYS A 59 8.34 -54.27 7.17
C LYS A 59 8.64 -52.82 6.90
N GLY A 60 9.76 -52.29 7.42
CA GLY A 60 10.11 -50.87 7.37
C GLY A 60 9.17 -49.97 8.17
N GLY A 61 8.41 -50.52 9.13
CA GLY A 61 7.46 -49.79 9.95
C GLY A 61 6.19 -49.36 9.23
N LEU A 62 6.02 -49.67 7.92
CA LEU A 62 4.86 -49.27 7.13
C LEU A 62 3.72 -50.30 7.25
N VAL A 63 2.54 -49.82 7.56
CA VAL A 63 1.29 -50.56 7.60
C VAL A 63 0.35 -50.05 6.53
N VAL A 64 -0.09 -50.91 5.60
CA VAL A 64 -0.91 -50.49 4.44
C VAL A 64 -2.34 -51.06 4.45
N ASP A 65 -2.67 -51.90 5.37
CA ASP A 65 -3.99 -52.52 5.52
C ASP A 65 -4.99 -51.64 6.32
N SER A 66 -4.52 -50.51 6.84
CA SER A 66 -5.33 -49.45 7.43
C SER A 66 -4.97 -48.09 6.88
N TYR A 67 -5.97 -47.21 6.70
CA TYR A 67 -5.75 -45.87 6.23
C TYR A 67 -4.81 -45.06 7.15
N THR A 68 -5.06 -45.12 8.46
CA THR A 68 -4.23 -44.45 9.45
C THR A 68 -2.77 -44.95 9.37
N GLY A 69 -2.55 -46.26 9.28
CA GLY A 69 -1.21 -46.82 9.15
C GLY A 69 -0.47 -46.36 7.90
N LEU A 70 -1.17 -46.32 6.75
CA LEU A 70 -0.60 -45.83 5.50
C LEU A 70 -0.25 -44.36 5.58
N MET A 71 -1.12 -43.52 6.13
CA MET A 71 -0.90 -42.06 6.26
C MET A 71 0.12 -41.70 7.34
N THR A 72 0.30 -42.53 8.38
CA THR A 72 1.38 -42.37 9.37
C THR A 72 2.76 -42.60 8.74
N GLY A 73 2.81 -43.49 7.70
CA GLY A 73 4.03 -43.85 7.04
C GLY A 73 4.84 -44.91 7.80
N GLY A 74 6.13 -45.02 7.52
CA GLY A 74 7.01 -46.02 8.09
C GLY A 74 8.29 -45.41 8.71
N ALA A 75 9.32 -46.24 8.88
CA ALA A 75 10.61 -45.82 9.42
C ALA A 75 11.30 -44.68 8.62
N SER A 76 10.89 -44.46 7.35
CA SER A 76 11.38 -43.37 6.50
C SER A 76 10.46 -42.15 6.49
N GLY A 77 9.48 -42.06 7.39
CA GLY A 77 8.49 -40.98 7.46
C GLY A 77 7.25 -41.22 6.61
N GLU A 78 6.49 -40.14 6.35
CA GLU A 78 5.28 -40.17 5.52
C GLU A 78 5.58 -40.69 4.10
N VAL A 79 4.72 -41.59 3.61
CA VAL A 79 4.85 -42.17 2.27
C VAL A 79 3.82 -41.64 1.28
N VAL A 80 2.78 -40.97 1.74
CA VAL A 80 1.71 -40.35 0.95
C VAL A 80 1.52 -38.91 1.38
N THR A 81 1.70 -37.97 0.43
CA THR A 81 1.37 -36.57 0.60
C THR A 81 0.11 -36.25 -0.20
N GLY A 82 -1.03 -36.09 0.49
CA GLY A 82 -2.31 -35.82 -0.19
C GLY A 82 -2.25 -34.52 -1.00
N GLY A 83 -2.67 -34.57 -2.26
CA GLY A 83 -2.63 -33.48 -3.21
C GLY A 83 -1.34 -33.38 -4.02
N ASP A 84 -0.27 -34.07 -3.62
CA ASP A 84 1.03 -33.99 -4.29
C ASP A 84 1.56 -35.40 -4.64
N VAL A 85 1.48 -35.76 -5.90
CA VAL A 85 1.91 -37.07 -6.40
C VAL A 85 3.44 -37.18 -6.44
N ASP A 86 4.13 -36.11 -6.75
CA ASP A 86 5.59 -36.09 -6.88
C ASP A 86 6.30 -36.07 -5.51
N ALA A 87 5.63 -35.54 -4.47
CA ALA A 87 6.08 -35.63 -3.09
C ALA A 87 5.69 -36.96 -2.40
N SER A 88 4.90 -37.82 -3.06
CA SER A 88 4.41 -39.08 -2.49
C SER A 88 5.35 -40.25 -2.79
N ARG A 89 6.24 -40.56 -1.84
CA ARG A 89 7.22 -41.63 -1.97
C ARG A 89 6.60 -42.99 -2.33
N LEU A 90 5.39 -43.31 -1.84
CA LEU A 90 4.67 -44.49 -2.20
C LEU A 90 4.53 -44.63 -3.73
N TYR A 91 4.16 -43.53 -4.42
CA TYR A 91 3.95 -43.51 -5.84
C TYR A 91 5.27 -43.78 -6.62
N ASP A 92 6.37 -43.21 -6.17
CA ASP A 92 7.69 -43.43 -6.78
C ASP A 92 8.17 -44.86 -6.63
N LEU A 93 7.92 -45.49 -5.48
CA LEU A 93 8.32 -46.88 -5.21
C LEU A 93 7.49 -47.87 -6.05
N ILE A 94 6.15 -47.70 -6.14
CA ILE A 94 5.26 -48.60 -6.87
C ILE A 94 5.34 -48.39 -8.42
N SER A 95 5.78 -47.20 -8.86
CA SER A 95 6.04 -46.89 -10.26
C SER A 95 7.46 -47.23 -10.67
N HIS A 96 8.30 -47.72 -9.78
CA HIS A 96 9.73 -48.06 -9.98
C HIS A 96 10.60 -46.85 -10.37
N LYS A 97 10.18 -45.63 -10.04
CA LYS A 97 10.99 -44.42 -10.23
C LYS A 97 12.09 -44.29 -9.17
N ALA A 98 11.89 -44.86 -7.99
CA ALA A 98 12.84 -44.79 -6.86
C ALA A 98 13.14 -46.20 -6.30
N GLU A 99 14.24 -46.29 -5.55
CA GLU A 99 14.62 -47.52 -4.80
C GLU A 99 14.19 -47.40 -3.33
N PRO A 100 13.82 -48.54 -2.68
CA PRO A 100 13.68 -49.89 -3.23
C PRO A 100 12.42 -50.03 -4.09
N LYS A 101 12.51 -50.71 -5.23
CA LYS A 101 11.35 -50.99 -6.09
C LYS A 101 10.33 -51.86 -5.35
N MET A 102 9.05 -51.46 -5.43
CA MET A 102 7.95 -52.18 -4.76
C MET A 102 6.88 -52.61 -5.79
N PRO A 103 6.35 -53.84 -5.71
CA PRO A 103 6.82 -54.96 -4.87
C PRO A 103 8.23 -55.46 -5.27
N PRO A 104 9.02 -55.97 -4.33
CA PRO A 104 10.39 -56.42 -4.60
C PRO A 104 10.37 -57.71 -5.48
N LYS A 105 11.20 -57.75 -6.54
CA LYS A 105 11.33 -58.88 -7.49
C LYS A 105 10.11 -59.12 -8.39
N GLU A 106 9.12 -58.24 -8.38
CA GLU A 106 7.98 -58.25 -9.30
C GLU A 106 8.10 -57.11 -10.32
N PRO A 107 7.42 -57.20 -11.48
CA PRO A 107 7.31 -56.07 -12.39
C PRO A 107 6.58 -54.91 -11.73
N LYS A 108 6.80 -53.72 -12.28
CA LYS A 108 6.10 -52.50 -11.82
C LYS A 108 4.57 -52.73 -11.85
N MET A 109 3.85 -52.06 -10.95
CA MET A 109 2.39 -52.09 -10.89
C MET A 109 1.78 -51.73 -12.26
N PRO A 110 0.68 -52.41 -12.72
CA PRO A 110 -0.02 -52.07 -13.95
C PRO A 110 -0.41 -50.57 -14.02
N ASP A 111 -0.37 -50.00 -15.23
CA ASP A 111 -0.55 -48.57 -15.42
C ASP A 111 -1.96 -48.08 -15.06
N ASP A 112 -2.99 -48.92 -15.19
CA ASP A 112 -4.36 -48.65 -14.72
C ASP A 112 -4.42 -48.50 -13.18
N GLN A 113 -3.73 -49.37 -12.44
CA GLN A 113 -3.64 -49.29 -10.99
C GLN A 113 -2.81 -48.08 -10.55
N LEU A 114 -1.68 -47.82 -11.23
CA LEU A 114 -0.90 -46.61 -10.97
C LEU A 114 -1.72 -45.34 -11.21
N LEU A 115 -2.60 -45.34 -12.20
CA LEU A 115 -3.49 -44.21 -12.46
C LEU A 115 -4.50 -43.99 -11.33
N LEU A 116 -5.00 -45.08 -10.71
CA LEU A 116 -5.86 -44.98 -9.50
C LEU A 116 -5.11 -44.38 -8.32
N PHE A 117 -3.88 -44.83 -8.04
CA PHE A 117 -3.05 -44.21 -7.00
C PHE A 117 -2.78 -42.73 -7.29
N LYS A 118 -2.43 -42.40 -8.53
CA LYS A 118 -2.20 -41.01 -8.96
C LYS A 118 -3.43 -40.13 -8.74
N LYS A 119 -4.62 -40.57 -9.16
CA LYS A 119 -5.88 -39.86 -8.98
C LYS A 119 -6.26 -39.74 -7.52
N TRP A 120 -6.05 -40.79 -6.71
CA TRP A 120 -6.33 -40.81 -5.28
C TRP A 120 -5.45 -39.80 -4.53
N ILE A 121 -4.15 -39.81 -4.76
CA ILE A 121 -3.20 -38.88 -4.16
C ILE A 121 -3.53 -37.44 -4.59
N ALA A 122 -3.69 -37.19 -5.89
CA ALA A 122 -4.03 -35.88 -6.42
C ALA A 122 -5.38 -35.36 -5.88
N GLY A 123 -6.34 -36.26 -5.62
CA GLY A 123 -7.64 -35.94 -5.02
C GLY A 123 -7.60 -35.68 -3.50
N GLY A 124 -6.41 -35.68 -2.88
CA GLY A 124 -6.24 -35.41 -1.46
C GLY A 124 -6.31 -36.66 -0.58
N ALA A 125 -6.02 -37.82 -1.12
CA ALA A 125 -5.92 -39.12 -0.41
C ALA A 125 -7.14 -39.43 0.50
N LEU A 126 -8.35 -39.36 -0.06
CA LEU A 126 -9.60 -39.60 0.65
C LEU A 126 -9.65 -41.02 1.26
N GLU A 127 -10.08 -41.14 2.52
CA GLU A 127 -10.33 -42.42 3.15
C GLU A 127 -11.63 -43.05 2.65
N THR A 128 -12.73 -42.28 2.71
CA THR A 128 -14.09 -42.65 2.27
C THR A 128 -14.66 -41.51 1.42
N LEU A 129 -15.84 -41.71 0.82
CA LEU A 129 -16.55 -40.69 0.04
C LEU A 129 -16.88 -39.43 0.84
N ASP A 130 -17.10 -39.55 2.15
CA ASP A 130 -17.44 -38.45 3.06
C ASP A 130 -16.21 -37.81 3.70
N SER A 131 -15.02 -38.33 3.45
CA SER A 131 -13.76 -37.79 3.99
C SER A 131 -13.41 -36.46 3.35
N LYS A 132 -12.82 -35.56 4.13
CA LYS A 132 -12.23 -34.32 3.62
C LYS A 132 -10.87 -34.60 3.01
N ALA A 133 -10.60 -34.04 1.84
CA ALA A 133 -9.32 -34.17 1.16
C ALA A 133 -8.18 -33.63 2.05
N LYS A 134 -7.16 -34.45 2.30
CA LYS A 134 -5.92 -34.06 2.98
C LYS A 134 -4.95 -33.49 1.92
N ILE A 135 -5.25 -32.31 1.40
CA ILE A 135 -4.35 -31.62 0.49
C ILE A 135 -3.37 -30.84 1.37
N LYS A 136 -2.11 -31.27 1.42
CA LYS A 136 -1.03 -30.40 1.88
C LYS A 136 -0.96 -29.24 0.89
N LYS A 137 -1.36 -28.05 1.31
CA LYS A 137 -1.04 -26.84 0.55
C LYS A 137 0.47 -26.81 0.38
N PRO A 138 0.99 -26.42 -0.82
CA PRO A 138 2.43 -26.29 -1.01
C PRO A 138 2.97 -25.43 0.13
N ALA A 139 4.01 -25.93 0.81
CA ALA A 139 4.63 -25.21 1.88
C ALA A 139 5.16 -23.89 1.31
N PHE A 140 4.41 -22.81 1.52
CA PHE A 140 4.93 -21.48 1.26
C PHE A 140 6.00 -21.24 2.32
N THR A 141 7.24 -21.44 1.93
CA THR A 141 8.36 -21.04 2.75
C THR A 141 8.43 -19.52 2.62
N LEU A 142 7.80 -18.81 3.55
CA LEU A 142 8.11 -17.41 3.82
C LEU A 142 9.62 -17.43 4.07
N GLY A 143 10.42 -17.04 3.07
CA GLY A 143 11.86 -17.28 3.03
C GLY A 143 12.45 -17.17 4.43
N THR A 144 13.19 -18.18 4.85
CA THR A 144 13.81 -18.22 6.17
C THR A 144 14.61 -16.95 6.34
N ALA A 145 13.95 -15.92 6.91
CA ALA A 145 14.63 -14.69 7.24
C ALA A 145 15.66 -15.08 8.30
N VAL A 146 16.92 -15.00 7.95
CA VAL A 146 17.99 -14.95 8.94
C VAL A 146 17.54 -13.87 9.93
N ILE A 147 17.41 -14.21 11.21
CA ILE A 147 16.99 -13.28 12.26
C ILE A 147 17.97 -12.11 12.21
N SER A 148 17.63 -11.13 11.42
CA SER A 148 18.36 -9.89 11.29
C SER A 148 17.48 -8.81 11.88
N SER A 149 17.82 -8.37 13.08
CA SER A 149 17.26 -7.16 13.69
C SER A 149 17.65 -5.89 12.92
N GLY A 150 18.46 -6.04 11.87
CA GLY A 150 19.03 -4.97 11.07
C GLY A 150 18.25 -4.67 9.77
N LYS A 151 18.66 -3.61 9.11
CA LYS A 151 18.15 -3.20 7.80
C LYS A 151 18.49 -4.29 6.76
N PRO A 152 17.50 -4.72 5.94
CA PRO A 152 17.78 -5.67 4.86
C PRO A 152 18.81 -5.09 3.88
N GLU A 153 19.62 -5.96 3.28
CA GLU A 153 20.55 -5.57 2.21
C GLU A 153 19.77 -5.12 0.95
N GLY A 154 20.26 -4.08 0.30
CA GLY A 154 19.68 -3.57 -0.96
C GLY A 154 18.75 -2.36 -0.78
N PRO A 155 18.07 -1.95 -1.86
CA PRO A 155 17.16 -0.81 -1.83
C PRO A 155 15.91 -1.11 -0.99
N PRO A 156 15.23 -0.06 -0.45
CA PRO A 156 13.97 -0.23 0.26
C PRO A 156 12.95 -0.99 -0.57
N ILE A 157 12.26 -1.94 0.06
CA ILE A 157 11.23 -2.75 -0.61
C ILE A 157 10.00 -1.87 -0.81
N MET A 158 9.72 -1.55 -2.07
CA MET A 158 8.58 -0.71 -2.47
C MET A 158 7.66 -1.48 -3.43
N PRO A 159 6.37 -1.16 -3.45
CA PRO A 159 5.43 -1.71 -4.41
C PRO A 159 5.83 -1.44 -5.86
N GLU A 160 5.77 -2.47 -6.71
CA GLU A 160 6.06 -2.38 -8.14
C GLU A 160 4.78 -2.56 -8.96
N ASN A 161 4.32 -1.49 -9.61
CA ASN A 161 3.18 -1.51 -10.55
C ASN A 161 1.85 -2.05 -9.97
N LEU A 162 1.58 -1.82 -8.68
CA LEU A 162 0.30 -2.21 -8.09
C LEU A 162 -0.86 -1.37 -8.66
N PRO A 163 -2.07 -1.95 -8.73
CA PRO A 163 -3.25 -1.17 -9.10
C PRO A 163 -3.52 -0.10 -8.04
N THR A 164 -3.88 1.10 -8.49
CA THR A 164 -4.30 2.21 -7.62
C THR A 164 -5.77 2.59 -7.81
N ASP A 165 -6.49 1.83 -8.62
CA ASP A 165 -7.95 1.98 -8.76
C ASP A 165 -8.64 1.25 -7.61
N PRO A 166 -9.44 1.95 -6.77
CA PRO A 166 -10.05 1.32 -5.62
C PRO A 166 -11.09 0.26 -6.03
N ALA A 167 -10.99 -0.92 -5.40
CA ALA A 167 -11.96 -2.00 -5.63
C ALA A 167 -13.37 -1.62 -5.16
N LEU A 168 -13.46 -0.73 -4.17
CA LEU A 168 -14.70 -0.22 -3.62
C LEU A 168 -14.55 1.26 -3.24
N VAL A 169 -15.47 2.08 -3.68
CA VAL A 169 -15.57 3.50 -3.31
C VAL A 169 -16.82 3.68 -2.48
N SER A 170 -16.69 4.30 -1.31
CA SER A 170 -17.81 4.64 -0.43
C SER A 170 -18.12 6.14 -0.50
N VAL A 171 -19.35 6.52 -0.15
CA VAL A 171 -19.77 7.94 -0.13
C VAL A 171 -19.04 8.73 0.97
N ARG A 172 -18.63 8.04 2.06
CA ARG A 172 -17.91 8.63 3.19
C ARG A 172 -16.58 7.94 3.37
N GLY A 173 -15.61 8.65 3.97
CA GLY A 173 -14.37 8.05 4.45
C GLY A 173 -14.68 6.90 5.42
N ASN A 174 -13.84 5.88 5.42
CA ASN A 174 -13.92 4.78 6.37
C ASN A 174 -13.03 5.10 7.57
N ALA A 175 -13.49 4.79 8.79
CA ALA A 175 -12.67 4.95 9.98
C ALA A 175 -11.31 4.27 9.80
N VAL A 176 -10.25 4.91 10.27
CA VAL A 176 -8.87 4.40 10.14
C VAL A 176 -8.65 3.35 11.22
N THR A 177 -9.14 2.13 10.95
CA THR A 177 -9.13 1.03 11.93
C THR A 177 -7.77 0.38 12.12
N ALA A 178 -6.85 0.56 11.17
CA ALA A 178 -5.47 0.07 11.27
C ALA A 178 -4.53 0.85 10.36
N MET A 179 -3.32 1.08 10.85
CA MET A 179 -2.20 1.65 10.09
C MET A 179 -0.91 0.93 10.46
N ALA A 180 0.04 0.84 9.53
CA ALA A 180 1.38 0.36 9.83
C ALA A 180 2.41 1.06 8.94
N ALA A 181 3.52 1.52 9.52
CA ALA A 181 4.68 2.00 8.77
C ALA A 181 5.66 0.86 8.51
N SER A 182 6.20 0.81 7.31
CA SER A 182 7.28 -0.13 7.00
C SER A 182 8.53 0.17 7.84
N PRO A 183 9.16 -0.84 8.43
CA PRO A 183 10.39 -0.63 9.22
C PRO A 183 11.55 -0.03 8.42
N TRP A 184 11.69 -0.36 7.12
CA TRP A 184 12.87 -0.05 6.31
C TRP A 184 12.57 0.53 4.93
N ALA A 185 11.35 0.94 4.69
CA ALA A 185 10.95 1.58 3.44
C ALA A 185 10.08 2.81 3.72
N PRO A 186 10.13 3.83 2.86
CA PRO A 186 9.24 5.00 2.97
C PRO A 186 7.82 4.62 2.55
N LEU A 187 7.19 3.71 3.30
CA LEU A 187 5.92 3.10 2.95
C LEU A 187 5.02 3.00 4.19
N ILE A 188 3.76 3.39 4.05
CA ILE A 188 2.72 3.21 5.05
C ILE A 188 1.52 2.48 4.46
N ALA A 189 0.97 1.52 5.19
CA ALA A 189 -0.28 0.87 4.89
C ALA A 189 -1.40 1.45 5.76
N VAL A 190 -2.55 1.72 5.16
CA VAL A 190 -3.74 2.27 5.82
C VAL A 190 -4.95 1.41 5.47
N SER A 191 -5.79 1.13 6.44
CA SER A 191 -7.04 0.38 6.23
C SER A 191 -8.06 1.21 5.45
N GLY A 192 -8.63 0.62 4.39
CA GLY A 192 -9.79 1.12 3.66
C GLY A 192 -10.97 0.16 3.73
N HIS A 193 -12.05 0.47 3.05
CA HIS A 193 -13.22 -0.40 2.99
C HIS A 193 -12.93 -1.62 2.13
N LYS A 194 -12.73 -2.80 2.75
CA LYS A 194 -12.35 -4.07 2.12
C LYS A 194 -11.09 -4.01 1.26
N GLN A 195 -10.18 -3.14 1.60
CA GLN A 195 -8.92 -2.94 0.89
C GLN A 195 -7.88 -2.34 1.82
N VAL A 196 -6.61 -2.51 1.46
CA VAL A 196 -5.47 -1.89 2.12
C VAL A 196 -4.84 -0.90 1.14
N LEU A 197 -4.58 0.30 1.59
CA LEU A 197 -4.03 1.39 0.80
C LEU A 197 -2.55 1.56 1.16
N LEU A 198 -1.68 1.51 0.17
CA LEU A 198 -0.24 1.71 0.32
C LEU A 198 0.15 3.11 -0.15
N TYR A 199 0.77 3.88 0.73
CA TYR A 199 1.23 5.23 0.43
C TYR A 199 2.74 5.34 0.62
N ASN A 200 3.43 6.00 -0.30
CA ASN A 200 4.81 6.43 -0.09
C ASN A 200 4.84 7.56 0.94
N THR A 201 5.68 7.40 1.98
CA THR A 201 5.76 8.37 3.07
C THR A 201 6.51 9.64 2.71
N GLN A 202 7.42 9.62 1.73
CA GLN A 202 8.17 10.80 1.26
C GLN A 202 7.34 11.67 0.31
N GLU A 203 6.62 11.00 -0.58
CA GLU A 203 5.87 11.66 -1.63
C GLU A 203 4.41 11.92 -1.25
N LEU A 204 3.93 11.31 -0.16
CA LEU A 204 2.52 11.29 0.29
C LEU A 204 1.54 10.85 -0.81
N ARG A 205 2.01 9.93 -1.67
CA ARG A 205 1.30 9.44 -2.86
C ARG A 205 0.88 7.99 -2.69
N LEU A 206 -0.33 7.66 -3.14
CA LEU A 206 -0.81 6.28 -3.23
C LEU A 206 0.01 5.49 -4.24
N VAL A 207 0.58 4.35 -3.81
CA VAL A 207 1.44 3.47 -4.65
C VAL A 207 0.85 2.10 -4.88
N GLY A 208 -0.24 1.73 -4.21
CA GLY A 208 -0.92 0.46 -4.43
C GLY A 208 -2.19 0.31 -3.62
N ILE A 209 -3.08 -0.54 -4.12
CA ILE A 209 -4.27 -0.98 -3.41
C ILE A 209 -4.26 -2.50 -3.38
N LEU A 210 -4.39 -3.07 -2.17
CA LEU A 210 -4.49 -4.50 -1.96
C LEU A 210 -5.93 -4.86 -1.59
N PRO A 211 -6.64 -5.67 -2.37
CA PRO A 211 -8.02 -6.06 -2.05
C PRO A 211 -8.06 -6.98 -0.83
N PHE A 212 -9.01 -6.71 0.07
CA PHE A 212 -9.30 -7.52 1.26
C PHE A 212 -10.81 -7.84 1.32
N PRO A 213 -11.30 -8.72 0.45
CA PRO A 213 -12.73 -9.03 0.32
C PRO A 213 -13.33 -9.71 1.57
N GLU A 214 -12.50 -10.22 2.47
CA GLU A 214 -12.88 -10.86 3.73
C GLU A 214 -13.73 -9.95 4.63
N GLY A 215 -13.53 -8.65 4.55
CA GLY A 215 -14.28 -7.69 5.35
C GLY A 215 -13.49 -6.41 5.63
N GLN A 216 -13.65 -5.89 6.85
CA GLN A 216 -12.88 -4.75 7.33
C GLN A 216 -11.51 -5.22 7.80
N PRO A 217 -10.39 -4.66 7.33
CA PRO A 217 -9.09 -4.86 7.96
C PRO A 217 -9.05 -4.12 9.31
N TYR A 218 -8.79 -4.86 10.40
CA TYR A 218 -8.64 -4.30 11.76
C TYR A 218 -7.21 -4.33 12.26
N VAL A 219 -6.34 -5.03 11.54
CA VAL A 219 -4.91 -5.15 11.87
C VAL A 219 -4.11 -5.03 10.60
N LEU A 220 -3.06 -4.24 10.64
CA LEU A 220 -2.02 -4.15 9.62
C LEU A 220 -0.66 -4.24 10.31
N LYS A 221 0.23 -5.12 9.80
CA LYS A 221 1.62 -5.27 10.30
C LYS A 221 2.56 -5.53 9.14
N PHE A 222 3.66 -4.80 9.06
CA PHE A 222 4.76 -5.20 8.18
C PHE A 222 5.64 -6.22 8.87
N SER A 223 6.16 -7.18 8.11
CA SER A 223 7.25 -8.03 8.59
C SER A 223 8.49 -7.20 8.91
N ARG A 224 9.33 -7.71 9.80
CA ARG A 224 10.53 -6.99 10.27
C ARG A 224 11.50 -6.59 9.16
N ASN A 225 11.55 -7.35 8.07
CA ASN A 225 12.35 -7.05 6.88
C ASN A 225 11.61 -6.23 5.81
N SER A 226 10.39 -5.75 6.09
CA SER A 226 9.54 -4.99 5.17
C SER A 226 9.07 -5.72 3.91
N SER A 227 9.36 -7.02 3.75
CA SER A 227 9.00 -7.76 2.53
C SER A 227 7.53 -8.18 2.47
N LEU A 228 6.91 -8.34 3.63
CA LEU A 228 5.55 -8.83 3.77
C LEU A 228 4.68 -7.81 4.51
N LEU A 229 3.40 -7.78 4.13
CA LEU A 229 2.37 -7.04 4.82
C LEU A 229 1.27 -8.01 5.24
N LEU A 230 1.05 -8.11 6.54
CA LEU A 230 -0.03 -8.87 7.12
C LEU A 230 -1.26 -7.97 7.29
N ALA A 231 -2.40 -8.44 6.82
CA ALA A 231 -3.71 -7.83 7.02
C ALA A 231 -4.62 -8.83 7.73
N GLY A 232 -5.09 -8.48 8.91
CA GLY A 232 -6.06 -9.26 9.67
C GLY A 232 -7.40 -8.53 9.78
N GLY A 233 -8.49 -9.28 9.67
CA GLY A 233 -9.81 -8.65 9.69
C GLY A 233 -10.94 -9.62 9.49
N GLY A 234 -12.06 -9.11 8.97
CA GLY A 234 -13.21 -9.92 8.70
C GLY A 234 -14.53 -9.20 8.89
N ARG A 235 -15.56 -9.98 9.18
CA ARG A 235 -16.92 -9.50 9.49
C ARG A 235 -17.31 -9.98 10.88
N GLY A 236 -17.64 -9.02 11.75
CA GLY A 236 -18.06 -9.33 13.11
C GLY A 236 -19.19 -10.35 13.15
N GLY A 237 -19.06 -11.37 13.98
CA GLY A 237 -20.03 -12.46 14.13
C GLY A 237 -20.18 -13.40 12.92
N GLN A 238 -19.34 -13.29 11.88
CA GLN A 238 -19.46 -14.09 10.66
C GLN A 238 -18.13 -14.76 10.24
N SER A 239 -17.05 -14.00 10.19
CA SER A 239 -15.79 -14.53 9.69
C SER A 239 -14.60 -13.68 10.10
N GLY A 240 -13.45 -14.30 10.31
CA GLY A 240 -12.17 -13.63 10.51
C GLY A 240 -11.04 -14.39 9.86
N ARG A 241 -10.12 -13.65 9.24
CA ARG A 241 -8.97 -14.20 8.53
C ARG A 241 -7.78 -13.26 8.60
N VAL A 242 -6.61 -13.83 8.52
CA VAL A 242 -5.35 -13.12 8.30
C VAL A 242 -4.84 -13.48 6.92
N VAL A 243 -4.47 -12.47 6.16
CA VAL A 243 -3.88 -12.58 4.82
C VAL A 243 -2.53 -11.89 4.84
N VAL A 244 -1.53 -12.54 4.27
CA VAL A 244 -0.19 -11.99 4.09
C VAL A 244 0.03 -11.67 2.63
N PHE A 245 0.46 -10.46 2.36
CA PHE A 245 0.79 -9.97 1.02
C PHE A 245 2.30 -9.78 0.87
N ASP A 246 2.81 -10.12 -0.28
CA ASP A 246 4.13 -9.66 -0.71
C ASP A 246 4.06 -8.17 -1.06
N VAL A 247 4.88 -7.34 -0.43
CA VAL A 247 4.82 -5.87 -0.54
C VAL A 247 5.16 -5.40 -1.96
N LYS A 248 6.10 -6.08 -2.62
CA LYS A 248 6.60 -5.70 -3.94
C LYS A 248 5.57 -5.98 -5.03
N THR A 249 5.00 -7.18 -5.02
CA THR A 249 4.09 -7.68 -6.07
C THR A 249 2.61 -7.50 -5.74
N GLY A 250 2.27 -7.28 -4.46
CA GLY A 250 0.88 -7.23 -3.99
C GLY A 250 0.17 -8.58 -3.98
N ASN A 251 0.87 -9.67 -4.28
CA ASN A 251 0.30 -11.00 -4.30
C ASN A 251 -0.01 -11.50 -2.90
N ARG A 252 -1.13 -12.20 -2.75
CA ARG A 252 -1.44 -12.95 -1.55
C ARG A 252 -0.55 -14.19 -1.50
N VAL A 253 0.31 -14.26 -0.49
CA VAL A 253 1.30 -15.33 -0.36
C VAL A 253 0.89 -16.36 0.69
N PHE A 254 0.11 -15.96 1.69
CA PHE A 254 -0.32 -16.85 2.75
C PHE A 254 -1.64 -16.40 3.38
N GLU A 255 -2.44 -17.36 3.86
CA GLU A 255 -3.70 -17.10 4.56
C GLU A 255 -3.87 -18.07 5.72
N VAL A 256 -4.24 -17.54 6.90
CA VAL A 256 -4.57 -18.34 8.07
C VAL A 256 -5.79 -17.82 8.81
N GLY A 257 -6.31 -18.64 9.67
CA GLY A 257 -7.50 -18.36 10.47
C GLY A 257 -8.78 -18.66 9.70
N ASN A 258 -9.70 -19.27 10.41
CA ASN A 258 -11.07 -19.48 9.97
C ASN A 258 -11.96 -19.20 11.19
N GLU A 259 -11.86 -17.93 11.64
CA GLU A 259 -12.57 -17.48 12.81
C GLU A 259 -14.04 -17.22 12.50
N TYR A 260 -14.91 -17.47 13.46
CA TYR A 260 -16.34 -17.11 13.37
C TYR A 260 -16.61 -15.64 13.69
N ASP A 261 -15.55 -14.87 14.00
CA ASP A 261 -15.62 -13.46 14.27
C ASP A 261 -14.36 -12.75 13.72
N ALA A 262 -14.42 -11.44 13.61
CA ALA A 262 -13.33 -10.66 13.07
C ALA A 262 -12.03 -10.86 13.88
N VAL A 263 -10.90 -10.93 13.18
CA VAL A 263 -9.56 -10.88 13.79
C VAL A 263 -9.27 -9.43 14.16
N MET A 264 -9.06 -9.16 15.45
CA MET A 264 -8.83 -7.81 15.97
C MET A 264 -7.36 -7.54 16.32
N ALA A 265 -6.59 -8.62 16.52
CA ALA A 265 -5.14 -8.53 16.73
C ALA A 265 -4.48 -9.68 15.99
N ALA A 266 -3.37 -9.42 15.33
CA ALA A 266 -2.52 -10.43 14.72
C ALA A 266 -1.12 -9.88 14.50
N ASP A 267 -0.13 -10.76 14.43
CA ASP A 267 1.24 -10.41 14.06
C ASP A 267 1.96 -11.60 13.44
N ILE A 268 3.07 -11.33 12.74
CA ILE A 268 3.97 -12.32 12.16
C ILE A 268 5.31 -12.30 12.90
N SER A 269 5.83 -13.49 13.25
CA SER A 269 7.11 -13.61 13.93
C SER A 269 8.27 -13.04 13.10
N ALA A 270 9.36 -12.66 13.77
CA ALA A 270 10.53 -12.04 13.13
C ALA A 270 11.17 -12.91 12.04
N ASP A 271 11.17 -14.22 12.24
CA ASP A 271 11.67 -15.25 11.31
C ASP A 271 10.63 -15.70 10.29
N HIS A 272 9.42 -15.13 10.31
CA HIS A 272 8.28 -15.47 9.49
C HIS A 272 7.75 -16.90 9.66
N SER A 273 8.16 -17.61 10.71
CA SER A 273 7.74 -19.01 10.92
C SER A 273 6.35 -19.15 11.51
N GLN A 274 5.84 -18.10 12.18
CA GLN A 274 4.59 -18.13 12.92
C GLN A 274 3.73 -16.90 12.63
N ILE A 275 2.41 -17.10 12.68
CA ILE A 275 1.41 -16.04 12.69
C ILE A 275 0.50 -16.25 13.89
N ALA A 276 0.43 -15.26 14.77
CA ALA A 276 -0.49 -15.21 15.88
C ALA A 276 -1.72 -14.38 15.51
N LEU A 277 -2.89 -14.80 15.99
CA LEU A 277 -4.14 -14.05 15.83
C LEU A 277 -5.05 -14.20 17.06
N GLY A 278 -5.91 -13.23 17.26
CA GLY A 278 -6.89 -13.20 18.33
C GLY A 278 -8.00 -12.18 18.07
N GLY A 279 -9.02 -12.19 18.93
CA GLY A 279 -10.16 -11.30 18.79
C GLY A 279 -11.25 -11.55 19.82
N PRO A 280 -12.55 -11.37 19.46
CA PRO A 280 -13.68 -11.45 20.38
C PRO A 280 -13.84 -12.82 21.06
N ARG A 281 -13.29 -13.88 20.48
CA ARG A 281 -13.34 -15.23 21.07
C ARG A 281 -12.42 -15.43 22.27
N LYS A 282 -11.59 -14.44 22.62
CA LYS A 282 -10.69 -14.46 23.79
C LYS A 282 -9.63 -15.58 23.74
N ILE A 283 -9.35 -16.10 22.56
CA ILE A 283 -8.38 -17.17 22.31
C ILE A 283 -7.29 -16.63 21.41
N VAL A 284 -6.04 -16.73 21.85
CA VAL A 284 -4.89 -16.55 20.98
C VAL A 284 -4.63 -17.85 20.24
N ARG A 285 -4.49 -17.79 18.92
CA ARG A 285 -4.08 -18.93 18.09
C ARG A 285 -2.82 -18.61 17.36
N VAL A 286 -1.90 -19.54 17.38
CA VAL A 286 -0.62 -19.41 16.66
C VAL A 286 -0.54 -20.52 15.62
N TYR A 287 -0.28 -20.10 14.39
CA TYR A 287 -0.22 -20.96 13.22
C TYR A 287 1.21 -21.00 12.66
N SER A 288 1.61 -22.16 12.20
CA SER A 288 2.84 -22.34 11.43
C SER A 288 2.66 -21.78 10.00
N THR A 289 3.59 -20.98 9.54
CA THR A 289 3.57 -20.49 8.14
C THR A 289 4.01 -21.55 7.13
N LYS A 290 4.68 -22.62 7.60
CA LYS A 290 5.17 -23.71 6.75
C LYS A 290 4.03 -24.50 6.10
N ASP A 291 2.97 -24.75 6.86
CA ASP A 291 1.86 -25.63 6.46
C ASP A 291 0.47 -25.01 6.75
N GLY A 292 0.42 -23.91 7.50
CA GLY A 292 -0.84 -23.28 7.93
C GLY A 292 -1.54 -24.01 9.05
N GLU A 293 -0.86 -24.97 9.70
CA GLU A 293 -1.45 -25.73 10.81
C GLU A 293 -1.42 -24.94 12.11
N LEU A 294 -2.42 -25.17 12.95
CA LEU A 294 -2.50 -24.60 14.29
C LEU A 294 -1.43 -25.24 15.17
N MET A 295 -0.48 -24.45 15.65
CA MET A 295 0.57 -24.92 16.56
C MET A 295 0.04 -25.06 18.00
N TYR A 296 -0.61 -24.01 18.49
CA TYR A 296 -1.20 -24.01 19.83
C TYR A 296 -2.28 -22.94 20.00
N GLU A 297 -3.08 -23.09 21.05
CA GLU A 297 -4.08 -22.11 21.51
C GLU A 297 -3.82 -21.68 22.95
N VAL A 298 -4.00 -20.41 23.23
CA VAL A 298 -3.99 -19.86 24.60
C VAL A 298 -5.39 -19.36 24.98
N LYS A 299 -5.93 -19.86 26.09
CA LYS A 299 -7.31 -19.61 26.56
C LYS A 299 -7.34 -18.92 27.94
N LYS A 300 -6.46 -17.97 28.18
CA LYS A 300 -6.34 -17.27 29.47
C LYS A 300 -7.01 -15.90 29.50
N HIS A 301 -7.18 -15.27 28.35
CA HIS A 301 -7.84 -13.98 28.25
C HIS A 301 -9.30 -14.03 28.67
N THR A 302 -9.71 -13.04 29.45
CA THR A 302 -11.08 -12.95 29.99
C THR A 302 -12.02 -12.11 29.15
N ASP A 303 -11.45 -11.30 28.24
CA ASP A 303 -12.20 -10.46 27.31
C ASP A 303 -11.54 -10.45 25.90
N TRP A 304 -12.07 -9.67 24.99
CA TRP A 304 -11.62 -9.55 23.61
C TRP A 304 -10.13 -9.21 23.54
N ILE A 305 -9.40 -9.98 22.77
CA ILE A 305 -7.99 -9.70 22.51
C ILE A 305 -7.93 -8.52 21.53
N SER A 306 -7.42 -7.40 22.00
CA SER A 306 -7.41 -6.10 21.33
C SER A 306 -6.08 -5.74 20.72
N SER A 307 -4.98 -6.28 21.25
CA SER A 307 -3.64 -6.03 20.71
C SER A 307 -2.72 -7.23 20.92
N MET A 308 -1.79 -7.43 19.98
CA MET A 308 -0.71 -8.40 20.12
C MET A 308 0.49 -8.04 19.26
N GLU A 309 1.67 -8.44 19.72
CA GLU A 309 2.91 -8.25 18.97
C GLU A 309 3.97 -9.25 19.40
N PHE A 310 4.65 -9.87 18.41
CA PHE A 310 5.87 -10.64 18.65
C PHE A 310 7.04 -9.72 18.98
N SER A 311 7.88 -10.16 19.92
CA SER A 311 9.14 -9.45 20.18
C SER A 311 10.04 -9.40 18.94
N PRO A 312 10.87 -8.38 18.78
CA PRO A 312 11.77 -8.24 17.63
C PRO A 312 12.73 -9.42 17.43
N ASP A 313 13.10 -10.11 18.49
CA ASP A 313 13.93 -11.33 18.47
C ASP A 313 13.12 -12.62 18.20
N GLY A 314 11.78 -12.55 18.15
CA GLY A 314 10.89 -13.67 17.91
C GLY A 314 10.72 -14.64 19.10
N VAL A 315 11.28 -14.34 20.27
CA VAL A 315 11.25 -15.24 21.43
C VAL A 315 9.94 -15.14 22.20
N LEU A 316 9.36 -13.94 22.28
CA LEU A 316 8.18 -13.65 23.08
C LEU A 316 7.01 -13.18 22.21
N LEU A 317 5.81 -13.39 22.71
CA LEU A 317 4.56 -12.85 22.17
C LEU A 317 3.82 -12.11 23.30
N ALA A 318 3.60 -10.81 23.13
CA ALA A 318 2.79 -10.03 24.05
C ALA A 318 1.34 -9.96 23.57
N THR A 319 0.37 -10.07 24.48
CA THR A 319 -1.05 -10.03 24.16
C THR A 319 -1.82 -9.22 25.21
N GLY A 320 -2.71 -8.34 24.75
CA GLY A 320 -3.56 -7.50 25.56
C GLY A 320 -5.03 -7.71 25.29
N ASP A 321 -5.86 -7.64 26.32
CA ASP A 321 -7.30 -7.76 26.18
C ASP A 321 -8.06 -6.53 26.69
N ARG A 322 -9.33 -6.49 26.38
CA ARG A 322 -10.24 -5.41 26.78
C ARG A 322 -10.57 -5.41 28.27
N GLY A 323 -10.34 -6.51 28.98
CA GLY A 323 -10.53 -6.67 30.43
C GLY A 323 -9.28 -6.32 31.25
N ASN A 324 -8.32 -5.54 30.71
CA ASN A 324 -7.02 -5.19 31.26
C ASN A 324 -5.99 -6.35 31.40
N GLY A 325 -6.28 -7.52 30.89
CA GLY A 325 -5.35 -8.63 30.85
C GLY A 325 -4.20 -8.34 29.92
N LEU A 326 -2.97 -8.41 30.43
CA LEU A 326 -1.74 -8.23 29.66
C LEU A 326 -0.79 -9.38 29.99
N PHE A 327 -0.49 -10.18 28.98
CA PHE A 327 0.31 -11.39 29.12
C PHE A 327 1.46 -11.40 28.12
N VAL A 328 2.58 -12.01 28.54
CA VAL A 328 3.71 -12.32 27.68
C VAL A 328 3.89 -13.84 27.68
N TRP A 329 4.04 -14.40 26.49
CA TRP A 329 4.14 -15.84 26.23
C TRP A 329 5.47 -16.15 25.57
N GLU A 330 5.99 -17.35 25.78
CA GLU A 330 7.01 -17.93 24.92
C GLU A 330 6.42 -18.18 23.52
N ALA A 331 6.96 -17.56 22.48
CA ALA A 331 6.38 -17.56 21.14
C ALA A 331 6.20 -18.97 20.53
N PHE A 332 7.14 -19.89 20.81
CA PHE A 332 7.13 -21.24 20.24
C PHE A 332 6.29 -22.25 20.99
N THR A 333 6.11 -22.05 22.30
CA THR A 333 5.46 -23.05 23.17
C THR A 333 4.06 -22.63 23.64
N GLY A 334 3.76 -21.31 23.60
CA GLY A 334 2.57 -20.73 24.21
C GLY A 334 2.58 -20.77 25.73
N ARG A 335 3.74 -21.10 26.36
CA ARG A 335 3.87 -21.10 27.81
C ARG A 335 3.89 -19.66 28.31
N GLU A 336 3.18 -19.42 29.41
CA GLU A 336 3.18 -18.13 30.09
C GLU A 336 4.57 -17.75 30.57
N PHE A 337 5.04 -16.57 30.18
CA PHE A 337 6.31 -16.01 30.58
C PHE A 337 6.13 -14.96 31.68
N TYR A 338 5.24 -13.97 31.45
CA TYR A 338 4.85 -12.96 32.44
C TYR A 338 3.35 -12.65 32.40
N VAL A 339 2.81 -12.26 33.56
CA VAL A 339 1.55 -11.54 33.73
C VAL A 339 1.90 -10.11 34.13
N LEU A 340 1.61 -9.15 33.29
CA LEU A 340 1.97 -7.75 33.52
C LEU A 340 0.76 -7.00 34.10
N ALA A 341 0.60 -7.10 35.42
CA ALA A 341 -0.52 -6.48 36.13
C ALA A 341 -0.26 -5.00 36.42
N GLY A 342 -1.23 -4.12 36.14
CA GLY A 342 -1.11 -2.70 36.49
C GLY A 342 -2.03 -1.76 35.74
N HIS A 343 -2.47 -2.09 34.52
CA HIS A 343 -3.51 -1.33 33.84
C HIS A 343 -4.89 -1.56 34.49
N GLN A 344 -5.75 -0.52 34.45
CA GLN A 344 -7.07 -0.53 35.10
C GLN A 344 -8.23 -0.61 34.09
N ALA A 345 -7.92 -0.57 32.78
CA ALA A 345 -8.89 -0.62 31.70
C ALA A 345 -8.28 -1.35 30.49
N ALA A 346 -9.05 -1.42 29.41
CA ALA A 346 -8.69 -2.11 28.16
C ALA A 346 -7.27 -1.76 27.70
N ILE A 347 -6.52 -2.77 27.30
CA ILE A 347 -5.25 -2.61 26.60
C ILE A 347 -5.56 -2.31 25.14
N THR A 348 -5.20 -1.15 24.66
CA THR A 348 -5.53 -0.66 23.32
C THR A 348 -4.38 -0.82 22.33
N GLY A 349 -3.14 -0.80 22.82
CA GLY A 349 -1.95 -0.90 21.98
C GLY A 349 -0.80 -1.56 22.72
N ILE A 350 0.01 -2.28 21.96
CA ILE A 350 1.24 -2.91 22.40
C ILE A 350 2.32 -2.59 21.36
N SER A 351 3.52 -2.21 21.82
CA SER A 351 4.68 -2.01 20.96
C SER A 351 5.97 -2.40 21.65
N TRP A 352 6.78 -3.21 20.95
CA TRP A 352 8.12 -3.57 21.42
C TRP A 352 9.16 -2.54 20.99
N ARG A 353 10.08 -2.24 21.90
CA ARG A 353 11.32 -1.56 21.53
C ARG A 353 12.20 -2.50 20.71
N LEU A 354 12.96 -1.96 19.76
CA LEU A 354 13.74 -2.76 18.78
C LEU A 354 14.71 -3.76 19.40
N ASP A 355 15.19 -3.50 20.63
CA ASP A 355 16.09 -4.39 21.38
C ASP A 355 15.39 -5.54 22.13
N ALA A 356 14.07 -5.69 21.99
CA ALA A 356 13.22 -6.66 22.66
C ALA A 356 13.20 -6.57 24.21
N ASN A 357 13.86 -5.59 24.81
CA ASN A 357 13.99 -5.49 26.27
C ASN A 357 12.85 -4.74 26.92
N ILE A 358 12.18 -3.85 26.21
CA ILE A 358 11.10 -3.00 26.73
C ILE A 358 9.84 -3.16 25.89
N LEU A 359 8.74 -3.35 26.59
CA LEU A 359 7.38 -3.36 26.04
C LEU A 359 6.63 -2.09 26.43
N ALA A 360 6.12 -1.34 25.47
CA ALA A 360 5.19 -0.24 25.72
C ALA A 360 3.75 -0.76 25.58
N THR A 361 2.90 -0.34 26.50
CA THR A 361 1.48 -0.66 26.48
C THR A 361 0.63 0.58 26.69
N ALA A 362 -0.41 0.71 25.87
CA ALA A 362 -1.41 1.79 25.95
C ALA A 362 -2.72 1.22 26.51
N SER A 363 -3.43 2.04 27.26
CA SER A 363 -4.71 1.64 27.84
C SER A 363 -5.73 2.76 27.84
N GLU A 364 -7.00 2.36 27.86
CA GLU A 364 -8.12 3.28 28.13
C GLU A 364 -8.07 3.89 29.54
N ASP A 365 -7.20 3.37 30.44
CA ASP A 365 -6.93 3.97 31.76
C ASP A 365 -6.15 5.30 31.68
N THR A 366 -5.99 5.86 30.50
CA THR A 366 -5.28 7.12 30.18
C THR A 366 -3.76 7.03 30.19
N THR A 367 -3.19 5.87 30.54
CA THR A 367 -1.75 5.74 30.76
C THR A 367 -1.05 4.96 29.66
N ILE A 368 0.22 5.28 29.46
CA ILE A 368 1.20 4.41 28.78
C ILE A 368 2.14 3.87 29.86
N LYS A 369 2.43 2.57 29.78
CA LYS A 369 3.35 1.89 30.69
C LYS A 369 4.48 1.23 29.91
N LEU A 370 5.69 1.26 30.46
CA LEU A 370 6.86 0.55 29.95
C LEU A 370 7.23 -0.57 30.91
N TRP A 371 7.40 -1.76 30.35
CA TRP A 371 7.71 -2.98 31.09
C TRP A 371 9.05 -3.53 30.65
N GLU A 372 9.90 -3.92 31.60
CA GLU A 372 11.18 -4.56 31.35
C GLU A 372 11.01 -6.09 31.22
N MET A 373 11.60 -6.69 30.19
CA MET A 373 11.47 -8.13 29.95
C MET A 373 12.49 -8.99 30.71
N GLY A 374 13.46 -8.39 31.40
CA GLY A 374 14.38 -9.13 32.27
C GLY A 374 13.69 -9.70 33.51
N ASN A 375 12.68 -9.01 34.05
CA ASN A 375 11.99 -9.41 35.29
C ASN A 375 10.46 -9.18 35.24
N GLY A 376 9.91 -8.66 34.13
CA GLY A 376 8.50 -8.31 34.00
C GLY A 376 8.10 -7.05 34.80
N GLY A 377 9.07 -6.26 35.26
CA GLY A 377 8.85 -5.11 36.11
C GLY A 377 8.35 -3.88 35.37
N LEU A 378 7.52 -3.06 36.04
CA LEU A 378 7.08 -1.77 35.52
C LEU A 378 8.23 -0.75 35.64
N VAL A 379 8.76 -0.28 34.51
CA VAL A 379 9.87 0.70 34.44
C VAL A 379 9.35 2.13 34.51
N LYS A 380 8.29 2.43 33.76
CA LYS A 380 7.69 3.76 33.66
C LYS A 380 6.17 3.69 33.50
N ASN A 381 5.51 4.74 34.02
CA ASN A 381 4.08 4.95 33.86
C ASN A 381 3.81 6.47 33.82
N TRP A 382 3.03 6.91 32.84
CA TRP A 382 2.61 8.31 32.77
C TRP A 382 1.21 8.46 32.18
N GLY A 383 0.49 9.52 32.59
CA GLY A 383 -0.75 9.92 31.94
C GLY A 383 -0.46 10.51 30.57
N ALA A 384 -0.89 9.82 29.52
CA ALA A 384 -0.58 10.20 28.14
C ALA A 384 -1.73 11.00 27.50
N HIS A 385 -2.96 10.51 27.58
CA HIS A 385 -4.10 11.11 26.89
C HIS A 385 -5.34 11.18 27.79
N GLY A 386 -6.00 12.34 27.80
CA GLY A 386 -7.29 12.48 28.46
C GLY A 386 -8.36 11.61 27.82
N GLY A 387 -9.11 10.84 28.62
CA GLY A 387 -10.17 9.97 28.13
C GLY A 387 -9.70 8.61 27.57
N GLY A 388 -8.40 8.32 27.58
CA GLY A 388 -7.81 7.06 27.18
C GLY A 388 -6.85 7.14 26.00
N VAL A 389 -5.84 6.28 26.01
CA VAL A 389 -4.91 6.09 24.90
C VAL A 389 -5.54 5.14 23.89
N ALA A 390 -5.51 5.46 22.61
CA ALA A 390 -6.05 4.61 21.55
C ALA A 390 -4.97 3.69 20.93
N ALA A 391 -3.78 4.24 20.70
CA ALA A 391 -2.68 3.50 20.09
C ALA A 391 -1.33 4.01 20.57
N VAL A 392 -0.31 3.14 20.53
CA VAL A 392 1.07 3.44 20.89
C VAL A 392 2.03 2.72 19.94
N GLN A 393 3.12 3.39 19.59
CA GLN A 393 4.22 2.80 18.83
C GLN A 393 5.56 3.28 19.34
N PHE A 394 6.52 2.35 19.48
CA PHE A 394 7.93 2.70 19.53
C PHE A 394 8.44 3.11 18.15
N THR A 395 9.18 4.20 18.11
CA THR A 395 9.98 4.54 16.95
C THR A 395 11.32 3.76 16.99
N ARG A 396 12.02 3.72 15.86
CA ARG A 396 13.30 3.01 15.79
C ARG A 396 14.36 3.55 16.76
N ASP A 397 14.32 4.84 17.05
CA ASP A 397 15.25 5.52 17.97
C ASP A 397 14.80 5.45 19.45
N GLY A 398 13.72 4.72 19.74
CA GLY A 398 13.23 4.48 21.10
C GLY A 398 12.29 5.55 21.65
N ARG A 399 11.91 6.56 20.85
CA ARG A 399 10.80 7.45 21.19
C ARG A 399 9.47 6.69 21.17
N VAL A 400 8.45 7.23 21.81
CA VAL A 400 7.10 6.67 21.83
C VAL A 400 6.15 7.64 21.14
N PHE A 401 5.40 7.16 20.16
CA PHE A 401 4.37 7.92 19.48
C PHE A 401 2.99 7.38 19.84
N SER A 402 2.05 8.24 20.19
CA SER A 402 0.73 7.83 20.65
C SER A 402 -0.37 8.79 20.22
N THR A 403 -1.61 8.28 20.19
CA THR A 403 -2.83 9.07 20.02
C THR A 403 -3.90 8.62 21.00
N GLY A 404 -4.89 9.45 21.24
CA GLY A 404 -5.93 9.15 22.20
C GLY A 404 -7.25 9.88 21.95
N ARG A 405 -8.17 9.73 22.91
CA ARG A 405 -9.51 10.31 22.84
C ARG A 405 -9.53 11.83 23.08
N ASP A 406 -8.40 12.42 23.47
CA ASP A 406 -8.21 13.87 23.57
C ASP A 406 -7.98 14.56 22.21
N LEU A 407 -8.11 13.82 21.12
CA LEU A 407 -7.93 14.26 19.72
C LEU A 407 -6.49 14.68 19.39
N VAL A 408 -5.54 14.47 20.27
CA VAL A 408 -4.14 14.89 20.08
C VAL A 408 -3.24 13.69 19.92
N SER A 409 -2.31 13.79 18.97
CA SER A 409 -1.21 12.82 18.87
C SER A 409 0.04 13.42 19.50
N LYS A 410 0.82 12.60 20.20
CA LYS A 410 1.96 13.07 21.02
C LYS A 410 3.18 12.19 20.79
N LEU A 411 4.33 12.83 20.76
CA LEU A 411 5.63 12.18 20.71
C LEU A 411 6.32 12.34 22.07
N TRP A 412 6.79 11.25 22.62
CA TRP A 412 7.42 11.15 23.93
C TRP A 412 8.85 10.65 23.78
N ASP A 413 9.71 11.02 24.68
CA ASP A 413 11.01 10.36 24.80
C ASP A 413 10.87 8.98 25.49
N GLN A 414 11.95 8.25 25.54
CA GLN A 414 11.98 6.93 26.18
C GLN A 414 11.76 6.97 27.73
N ASN A 415 11.73 8.14 28.34
CA ASN A 415 11.44 8.35 29.75
C ASN A 415 10.00 8.79 30.01
N GLY A 416 9.18 8.96 28.96
CA GLY A 416 7.80 9.44 29.04
C GLY A 416 7.66 10.95 29.14
N ALA A 417 8.73 11.72 28.87
CA ALA A 417 8.63 13.17 28.75
C ALA A 417 8.10 13.57 27.37
N GLN A 418 7.06 14.40 27.34
CA GLN A 418 6.46 14.85 26.10
C GLN A 418 7.43 15.75 25.32
N GLN A 419 7.86 15.29 24.16
CA GLN A 419 8.68 16.07 23.24
C GLN A 419 7.84 16.98 22.35
N ARG A 420 6.68 16.47 21.90
CA ARG A 420 5.79 17.19 21.00
C ARG A 420 4.33 16.77 21.15
N ALA A 421 3.44 17.74 20.98
CA ALA A 421 2.02 17.51 20.68
C ALA A 421 1.75 18.05 19.27
N PHE A 422 1.02 17.27 18.47
CA PHE A 422 0.66 17.65 17.11
C PHE A 422 -0.71 18.31 17.07
N PRO A 423 -1.03 19.11 16.03
CA PRO A 423 -2.35 19.71 15.86
C PRO A 423 -3.48 18.67 15.97
N ALA A 424 -4.58 19.09 16.59
CA ALA A 424 -5.70 18.21 16.93
C ALA A 424 -6.30 17.53 15.68
N LEU A 425 -6.65 16.25 15.83
CA LEU A 425 -7.42 15.48 14.86
C LEU A 425 -8.84 16.05 14.71
N ILE A 426 -9.53 15.67 13.64
CA ILE A 426 -10.91 16.09 13.37
C ILE A 426 -11.88 15.30 14.26
N ASP A 427 -11.57 14.03 14.51
CA ASP A 427 -12.36 13.10 15.31
C ASP A 427 -11.43 12.24 16.18
N LEU A 428 -11.98 11.32 16.97
CA LEU A 428 -11.24 10.44 17.86
C LEU A 428 -10.10 9.73 17.14
N GLY A 429 -8.88 9.90 17.65
CA GLY A 429 -7.72 9.16 17.16
C GLY A 429 -7.89 7.67 17.41
N LEU A 430 -7.70 6.85 16.37
CA LEU A 430 -7.85 5.40 16.46
C LEU A 430 -6.51 4.69 16.42
N ASP A 431 -5.61 5.13 15.54
CA ASP A 431 -4.36 4.45 15.32
C ASP A 431 -3.25 5.39 14.91
N VAL A 432 -2.00 4.98 15.13
CA VAL A 432 -0.81 5.75 14.81
C VAL A 432 0.21 4.92 14.04
N ALA A 433 0.97 5.60 13.19
CA ALA A 433 2.16 5.02 12.59
C ALA A 433 3.27 6.06 12.46
N PHE A 434 4.51 5.64 12.64
CA PHE A 434 5.68 6.50 12.56
C PHE A 434 6.66 5.96 11.52
N SER A 435 6.95 6.75 10.48
CA SER A 435 8.00 6.43 9.52
C SER A 435 9.34 6.90 10.06
N SER A 436 10.18 5.95 10.46
CA SER A 436 11.53 6.26 10.93
C SER A 436 12.51 6.57 9.79
N GLU A 437 12.15 6.25 8.52
CA GLU A 437 12.97 6.59 7.36
C GLU A 437 12.92 8.10 7.03
N ASP A 438 11.76 8.73 7.30
CA ASP A 438 11.50 10.13 6.94
C ASP A 438 11.29 11.02 8.15
N ASP A 439 11.28 10.45 9.35
CA ASP A 439 10.93 11.12 10.62
C ASP A 439 9.56 11.81 10.54
N ARG A 440 8.54 11.02 10.09
CA ARG A 440 7.16 11.48 9.90
C ARG A 440 6.18 10.73 10.78
N ALA A 441 5.33 11.50 11.43
CA ALA A 441 4.29 11.01 12.31
C ALA A 441 2.94 11.00 11.58
N PHE A 442 2.15 9.92 11.75
CA PHE A 442 0.84 9.73 11.13
C PHE A 442 -0.17 9.28 12.16
N ALA A 443 -1.34 9.91 12.17
CA ALA A 443 -2.45 9.49 13.01
C ALA A 443 -3.74 9.44 12.18
N GLY A 444 -4.48 8.36 12.37
CA GLY A 444 -5.77 8.13 11.76
C GLY A 444 -6.90 8.32 12.76
N ASP A 445 -8.01 8.88 12.30
CA ASP A 445 -9.16 9.16 13.12
C ASP A 445 -10.44 8.41 12.67
N TRP A 446 -11.51 8.58 13.44
CA TRP A 446 -12.81 7.97 13.18
C TRP A 446 -13.48 8.51 11.91
N SER A 447 -13.16 9.73 11.49
CA SER A 447 -13.69 10.33 10.26
C SER A 447 -13.12 9.70 8.98
N GLY A 448 -12.03 8.94 9.10
CA GLY A 448 -11.29 8.36 7.98
C GLY A 448 -10.21 9.30 7.44
N ALA A 449 -9.89 10.36 8.14
CA ALA A 449 -8.76 11.21 7.83
C ALA A 449 -7.48 10.62 8.44
N VAL A 450 -6.39 10.61 7.68
CA VAL A 450 -5.05 10.32 8.19
C VAL A 450 -4.25 11.61 8.07
N ARG A 451 -3.89 12.18 9.20
CA ARG A 451 -3.05 13.38 9.26
C ARG A 451 -1.58 12.98 9.33
N ALA A 452 -0.74 13.78 8.75
CA ALA A 452 0.68 13.59 8.70
C ALA A 452 1.42 14.85 9.15
N TRP A 453 2.51 14.64 9.87
CA TRP A 453 3.36 15.72 10.34
C TRP A 453 4.83 15.36 10.19
N ASN A 454 5.64 16.37 9.97
CA ASN A 454 7.08 16.25 10.16
C ASN A 454 7.35 16.21 11.68
N ALA A 455 7.98 15.15 12.16
CA ALA A 455 8.20 14.95 13.58
C ALA A 455 9.24 15.92 14.18
N LYS A 456 10.14 16.50 13.35
CA LYS A 456 11.18 17.42 13.80
C LYS A 456 10.66 18.80 14.18
N ASP A 457 9.78 19.36 13.37
CA ASP A 457 9.24 20.72 13.55
C ASP A 457 7.75 20.73 13.90
N GLY A 458 7.03 19.62 13.71
CA GLY A 458 5.59 19.49 13.94
C GLY A 458 4.75 20.08 12.81
N ALA A 459 5.38 20.48 11.70
CA ALA A 459 4.67 21.00 10.54
C ALA A 459 3.69 19.97 9.99
N GLU A 460 2.45 20.41 9.78
CA GLU A 460 1.44 19.56 9.15
C GLU A 460 1.73 19.42 7.66
N LEU A 461 1.72 18.19 7.22
CA LEU A 461 1.80 17.79 5.82
C LEU A 461 0.38 17.55 5.31
N THR A 462 0.21 17.14 4.06
CA THR A 462 -1.16 16.89 3.52
C THR A 462 -1.82 15.66 4.14
N ALA A 463 -3.14 15.69 4.35
CA ALA A 463 -3.91 14.55 4.84
C ALA A 463 -4.08 13.47 3.76
N LEU A 464 -3.91 12.20 4.15
CA LEU A 464 -4.20 11.05 3.31
C LEU A 464 -5.68 10.66 3.38
N ARG A 465 -6.17 9.98 2.36
CA ARG A 465 -7.57 9.57 2.28
C ARG A 465 -7.72 8.06 2.37
N THR A 466 -8.61 7.59 3.23
CA THR A 466 -9.00 6.16 3.31
C THR A 466 -9.92 5.71 2.17
N ASN A 467 -10.42 6.65 1.38
CA ASN A 467 -11.34 6.42 0.27
C ASN A 467 -10.90 7.23 -0.96
N PRO A 468 -9.86 6.81 -1.67
CA PRO A 468 -9.38 7.51 -2.85
C PRO A 468 -10.43 7.45 -3.95
N ALA A 469 -10.56 8.55 -4.72
CA ALA A 469 -11.42 8.57 -5.88
C ALA A 469 -10.94 7.56 -6.95
N PRO A 470 -11.84 7.01 -7.77
CA PRO A 470 -11.47 6.18 -8.91
C PRO A 470 -10.41 6.83 -9.78
N LEU A 471 -9.56 6.02 -10.39
CA LEU A 471 -8.44 6.51 -11.22
C LEU A 471 -8.92 7.42 -12.35
N ALA A 472 -10.06 7.11 -12.98
CA ALA A 472 -10.66 7.93 -14.01
C ALA A 472 -11.01 9.34 -13.49
N VAL A 473 -11.58 9.44 -12.28
CA VAL A 473 -11.95 10.73 -11.65
C VAL A 473 -10.68 11.53 -11.29
N ARG A 474 -9.61 10.85 -10.85
CA ARG A 474 -8.31 11.49 -10.57
C ARG A 474 -7.67 12.03 -11.84
N ILE A 475 -7.75 11.29 -12.96
CA ILE A 475 -7.28 11.74 -14.28
C ILE A 475 -8.06 12.98 -14.73
N ASP A 476 -9.38 12.93 -14.64
CA ASP A 476 -10.25 14.06 -15.04
C ASP A 476 -9.96 15.31 -14.18
N ALA A 477 -9.76 15.13 -12.88
CA ALA A 477 -9.43 16.23 -11.97
C ALA A 477 -8.05 16.83 -12.31
N ALA A 478 -7.04 15.99 -12.51
CA ALA A 478 -5.69 16.42 -12.90
C ALA A 478 -5.69 17.10 -14.29
N ALA A 479 -6.46 16.58 -15.25
CA ALA A 479 -6.61 17.18 -16.58
C ALA A 479 -7.28 18.56 -16.51
N LYS A 480 -8.31 18.72 -15.70
CA LYS A 480 -8.97 20.03 -15.47
C LYS A 480 -8.01 21.03 -14.80
N GLU A 481 -7.25 20.59 -13.84
CA GLU A 481 -6.25 21.42 -13.15
C GLU A 481 -5.13 21.85 -14.13
N PHE A 482 -4.64 20.92 -14.95
CA PHE A 482 -3.68 21.21 -16.02
C PHE A 482 -4.25 22.24 -17.00
N GLN A 483 -5.48 22.07 -17.50
CA GLN A 483 -6.15 23.01 -18.38
C GLN A 483 -6.32 24.39 -17.74
N ALA A 484 -6.64 24.46 -16.45
CA ALA A 484 -6.75 25.72 -15.71
C ALA A 484 -5.39 26.44 -15.62
N PHE A 485 -4.31 25.71 -15.38
CA PHE A 485 -2.95 26.29 -15.38
C PHE A 485 -2.51 26.72 -16.77
N GLU A 486 -2.83 25.95 -17.81
CA GLU A 486 -2.58 26.28 -19.19
C GLU A 486 -3.31 27.57 -19.61
N ALA A 487 -4.60 27.69 -19.25
CA ALA A 487 -5.39 28.89 -19.48
C ALA A 487 -4.84 30.11 -18.70
N ALA A 488 -4.47 29.95 -17.45
CA ALA A 488 -3.88 31.02 -16.64
C ALA A 488 -2.53 31.46 -17.19
N ALA A 489 -1.68 30.54 -17.65
CA ALA A 489 -0.40 30.83 -18.30
C ALA A 489 -0.61 31.59 -19.63
N ALA A 490 -1.57 31.15 -20.43
CA ALA A 490 -1.94 31.84 -21.69
C ALA A 490 -2.47 33.25 -21.43
N GLN A 491 -3.31 33.43 -20.40
CA GLN A 491 -3.87 34.75 -20.06
C GLN A 491 -2.82 35.70 -19.53
N THR A 492 -1.90 35.26 -18.65
CA THR A 492 -0.79 36.09 -18.19
C THR A 492 0.17 36.43 -19.33
N ALA A 493 0.39 35.47 -20.25
CA ALA A 493 1.13 35.67 -21.50
C ALA A 493 0.51 36.78 -22.36
N ALA A 494 -0.81 36.73 -22.55
CA ALA A 494 -1.53 37.73 -23.34
C ALA A 494 -1.47 39.12 -22.66
N THR A 495 -1.54 39.19 -21.33
CA THR A 495 -1.40 40.44 -20.58
C THR A 495 0.00 41.07 -20.79
N VAL A 496 1.06 40.27 -20.69
CA VAL A 496 2.44 40.72 -20.95
C VAL A 496 2.60 41.21 -22.40
N ALA A 497 2.06 40.44 -23.35
CA ALA A 497 2.08 40.82 -24.77
C ALA A 497 1.30 42.15 -25.01
N GLY A 498 0.16 42.31 -24.29
CA GLY A 498 -0.63 43.57 -24.36
C GLY A 498 0.11 44.77 -23.78
N VAL A 499 0.77 44.62 -22.61
CA VAL A 499 1.59 45.66 -22.00
C VAL A 499 2.76 46.03 -22.92
N LYS A 500 3.42 45.03 -23.52
CA LYS A 500 4.51 45.22 -24.45
C LYS A 500 4.08 45.88 -25.75
N LYS A 501 2.94 45.49 -26.29
CA LYS A 501 2.35 46.12 -27.45
C LYS A 501 2.02 47.59 -27.17
N ALA A 502 1.43 47.89 -26.00
CA ALA A 502 1.15 49.27 -25.60
C ALA A 502 2.43 50.12 -25.49
N GLN A 503 3.55 49.51 -25.05
CA GLN A 503 4.85 50.16 -25.02
C GLN A 503 5.41 50.37 -26.45
N ALA A 504 5.37 49.31 -27.27
CA ALA A 504 5.79 49.40 -28.68
C ALA A 504 4.97 50.43 -29.46
N ASP A 505 3.65 50.52 -29.20
CA ASP A 505 2.75 51.51 -29.79
C ASP A 505 3.11 52.94 -29.33
N ARG A 506 3.51 53.16 -28.06
CA ARG A 506 4.01 54.46 -27.55
C ARG A 506 5.37 54.80 -28.12
N GLU A 507 6.27 53.82 -28.23
CA GLU A 507 7.58 54.00 -28.84
C GLU A 507 7.47 54.30 -30.34
N ALA A 508 6.57 53.61 -31.03
CA ALA A 508 6.25 53.88 -32.44
C ALA A 508 5.67 55.28 -32.61
N ALA A 509 4.79 55.74 -31.71
CA ALA A 509 4.24 57.09 -31.70
C ALA A 509 5.33 58.15 -31.40
N ALA A 510 6.26 57.84 -30.47
CA ALA A 510 7.40 58.71 -30.16
C ALA A 510 8.37 58.80 -31.32
N VAL A 511 8.61 57.68 -32.00
CA VAL A 511 9.42 57.63 -33.23
C VAL A 511 8.75 58.42 -34.40
N ALA A 512 7.40 58.25 -34.55
CA ALA A 512 6.60 58.96 -35.51
C ALA A 512 6.62 60.48 -35.24
N ALA A 513 6.57 60.90 -33.97
CA ALA A 513 6.66 62.31 -33.56
C ALA A 513 8.08 62.90 -33.71
N THR A 514 9.07 62.04 -33.72
CA THR A 514 10.48 62.46 -33.89
C THR A 514 11.11 62.08 -35.23
N ALA A 515 10.29 61.63 -36.20
CA ALA A 515 10.72 61.13 -37.51
C ALA A 515 11.59 62.07 -38.33
N ALA A 516 11.77 63.30 -37.87
CA ALA A 516 12.72 64.28 -38.46
C ALA A 516 14.14 64.23 -37.88
N THR A 517 14.39 63.41 -36.83
CA THR A 517 15.65 63.49 -36.08
C THR A 517 16.37 62.18 -35.85
N THR A 518 16.81 61.49 -36.83
CA THR A 518 17.96 60.56 -36.80
C THR A 518 17.69 59.01 -36.61
N ALA A 519 18.44 58.27 -37.45
CA ALA A 519 18.56 56.79 -37.43
C ALA A 519 18.99 56.19 -36.07
N ALA A 520 19.54 56.99 -35.18
CA ALA A 520 19.97 56.55 -33.84
C ALA A 520 18.83 56.29 -32.92
N GLN A 521 17.71 56.99 -33.01
CA GLN A 521 16.53 56.83 -32.21
C GLN A 521 15.77 55.58 -32.60
N THR A 522 15.75 55.22 -33.86
CA THR A 522 15.12 54.03 -34.40
C THR A 522 15.83 52.75 -33.93
N ALA A 523 17.17 52.78 -33.86
CA ALA A 523 17.96 51.63 -33.36
C ALA A 523 17.79 51.43 -31.84
N ALA A 524 17.71 52.48 -31.02
CA ALA A 524 17.48 52.42 -29.59
C ALA A 524 16.04 51.88 -29.26
N THR A 525 15.05 52.35 -30.04
CA THR A 525 13.66 51.90 -29.89
C THR A 525 13.49 50.43 -30.27
N ALA A 526 14.22 49.97 -31.31
CA ALA A 526 14.21 48.55 -31.72
C ALA A 526 14.84 47.63 -30.65
N ALA A 527 15.96 48.06 -30.03
CA ALA A 527 16.60 47.27 -28.96
C ALA A 527 15.75 47.16 -27.71
N VAL A 528 15.01 48.21 -27.32
CA VAL A 528 14.05 48.21 -26.22
C VAL A 528 12.86 47.28 -26.52
N ALA A 529 12.36 47.28 -27.75
CA ALA A 529 11.27 46.40 -28.14
C ALA A 529 11.71 44.91 -28.13
N GLU A 530 12.96 44.62 -28.55
CA GLU A 530 13.52 43.26 -28.49
C GLU A 530 13.69 42.74 -27.06
N LYS A 531 14.20 43.59 -26.14
CA LYS A 531 14.28 43.27 -24.69
C LYS A 531 12.90 43.03 -24.11
N THR A 532 11.94 43.85 -24.47
CA THR A 532 10.56 43.73 -23.97
C THR A 532 9.90 42.42 -24.42
N ALA A 533 10.17 41.99 -25.65
CA ALA A 533 9.65 40.71 -26.15
C ALA A 533 10.32 39.52 -25.48
N ALA A 534 11.62 39.61 -25.21
CA ALA A 534 12.37 38.54 -24.52
C ALA A 534 12.06 38.45 -23.02
N ASP A 535 11.93 39.62 -22.37
CA ASP A 535 11.46 39.71 -20.99
C ASP A 535 10.04 39.06 -20.85
N ALA A 536 9.17 39.26 -21.88
CA ALA A 536 7.84 38.66 -21.93
C ALA A 536 7.85 37.11 -22.05
N ALA A 537 8.76 36.59 -22.86
CA ALA A 537 8.88 35.13 -23.03
C ALA A 537 9.40 34.44 -21.76
N LEU A 538 10.34 35.09 -21.06
CA LEU A 538 10.84 34.61 -19.78
C LEU A 538 9.76 34.56 -18.72
N VAL A 539 8.98 35.61 -18.66
CA VAL A 539 7.92 35.77 -17.71
C VAL A 539 6.82 34.69 -17.85
N GLN A 540 6.49 34.28 -19.08
CA GLN A 540 5.60 33.15 -19.31
C GLN A 540 6.18 31.84 -18.78
N LYS A 541 7.46 31.57 -19.03
CA LYS A 541 8.12 30.35 -18.55
C LYS A 541 8.21 30.29 -17.05
N ALA A 542 8.46 31.42 -16.37
CA ALA A 542 8.53 31.43 -14.90
C ALA A 542 7.15 31.31 -14.21
N ALA A 543 6.06 31.79 -14.85
CA ALA A 543 4.72 31.55 -14.32
C ALA A 543 4.28 30.05 -14.45
N VAL A 544 4.70 29.40 -15.57
CA VAL A 544 4.52 27.93 -15.73
C VAL A 544 5.32 27.17 -14.67
N GLN A 545 6.53 27.61 -14.30
CA GLN A 545 7.33 26.99 -13.25
C GLN A 545 6.68 27.12 -11.85
N ALA A 546 6.11 28.30 -11.48
CA ALA A 546 5.46 28.47 -10.17
C ALA A 546 4.13 27.71 -10.07
N ALA A 547 3.38 27.57 -11.19
CA ALA A 547 2.20 26.71 -11.23
C ALA A 547 2.57 25.23 -11.05
N ALA A 548 3.66 24.80 -11.66
CA ALA A 548 4.18 23.44 -11.56
C ALA A 548 4.70 23.13 -10.14
N GLU A 549 5.30 24.10 -9.44
CA GLU A 549 5.76 23.97 -8.05
C GLU A 549 4.60 23.79 -7.07
N VAL A 550 3.48 24.48 -7.28
CA VAL A 550 2.29 24.33 -6.44
C VAL A 550 1.68 22.94 -6.58
N VAL A 551 1.59 22.40 -7.80
CA VAL A 551 1.08 21.04 -8.03
C VAL A 551 2.07 19.99 -7.51
N PHE A 552 3.37 20.20 -7.71
CA PHE A 552 4.42 19.35 -7.13
C PHE A 552 4.37 19.35 -5.60
N ASN A 553 4.28 20.55 -4.99
CA ASN A 553 4.22 20.67 -3.53
C ASN A 553 2.91 20.10 -2.97
N ALA A 554 1.77 20.28 -3.67
CA ALA A 554 0.50 19.64 -3.29
C ALA A 554 0.56 18.10 -3.44
N ALA A 555 1.17 17.60 -4.50
CA ALA A 555 1.37 16.17 -4.72
C ALA A 555 2.39 15.60 -3.72
N LYS A 556 3.50 16.30 -3.48
CA LYS A 556 4.50 15.97 -2.47
C LYS A 556 3.87 15.92 -1.07
N GLN A 557 3.09 16.93 -0.71
CA GLN A 557 2.38 17.00 0.56
C GLN A 557 1.36 15.86 0.70
N LYS A 558 0.66 15.45 -0.37
CA LYS A 558 -0.20 14.24 -0.36
C LYS A 558 0.61 12.98 -0.06
N VAL A 559 1.76 12.80 -0.69
CA VAL A 559 2.65 11.64 -0.47
C VAL A 559 3.26 11.70 0.95
N ASP A 560 3.69 12.86 1.42
CA ASP A 560 4.23 13.04 2.78
C ASP A 560 3.18 12.67 3.85
N VAL A 561 1.90 13.08 3.68
CA VAL A 561 0.77 12.76 4.57
C VAL A 561 0.37 11.27 4.49
N THR A 562 0.28 10.69 3.28
CA THR A 562 -0.07 9.27 3.12
C THR A 562 1.05 8.34 3.61
N THR A 563 2.30 8.78 3.51
CA THR A 563 3.47 8.06 4.06
C THR A 563 3.45 8.07 5.59
N ALA A 564 3.11 9.23 6.21
CA ALA A 564 2.92 9.33 7.65
C ALA A 564 1.70 8.53 8.14
N GLY A 565 0.58 8.51 7.36
CA GLY A 565 -0.59 7.67 7.61
C GLY A 565 -0.26 6.17 7.55
N LYS A 566 0.54 5.75 6.56
CA LYS A 566 1.03 4.37 6.49
C LYS A 566 1.93 4.01 7.67
N ALA A 567 2.87 4.89 8.04
CA ALA A 567 3.75 4.66 9.20
C ALA A 567 2.95 4.57 10.52
N ALA A 568 1.86 5.36 10.66
CA ALA A 568 0.95 5.26 11.78
C ALA A 568 0.13 3.95 11.74
N ALA A 569 -0.28 3.49 10.55
CA ALA A 569 -0.97 2.22 10.35
C ALA A 569 -0.04 1.01 10.55
N ASP A 570 1.21 1.05 10.05
CA ASP A 570 2.25 0.06 10.32
C ASP A 570 2.50 -0.09 11.84
N LYS A 571 2.52 1.06 12.55
CA LYS A 571 2.64 1.06 14.00
C LYS A 571 1.42 0.47 14.69
N ALA A 572 0.21 0.78 14.24
CA ALA A 572 -1.01 0.22 14.79
C ALA A 572 -1.07 -1.30 14.62
N VAL A 573 -0.56 -1.83 13.51
CA VAL A 573 -0.41 -3.27 13.29
C VAL A 573 0.61 -3.88 14.27
N VAL A 574 1.72 -3.16 14.54
CA VAL A 574 2.70 -3.56 15.56
C VAL A 574 2.11 -3.47 16.97
N ASP A 575 1.42 -2.37 17.30
CA ASP A 575 0.81 -2.14 18.61
C ASP A 575 -0.42 -3.06 18.88
N ALA A 576 -1.04 -3.60 17.84
CA ALA A 576 -2.15 -4.56 17.94
C ALA A 576 -1.72 -5.92 18.53
N GLY A 577 -0.43 -6.25 18.52
CA GLY A 577 0.14 -7.44 19.17
C GLY A 577 -0.59 -8.74 18.80
N ALA A 578 -0.92 -9.55 19.79
CA ALA A 578 -1.62 -10.82 19.61
C ALA A 578 -3.17 -10.73 19.65
N ASP A 579 -3.73 -9.53 19.80
CA ASP A 579 -5.19 -9.31 19.81
C ASP A 579 -5.75 -9.36 18.39
N ALA A 580 -6.44 -10.46 18.06
CA ALA A 580 -6.94 -10.72 16.70
C ALA A 580 -7.94 -9.66 16.19
N ALA A 581 -8.77 -9.08 17.06
CA ALA A 581 -9.75 -8.08 16.68
C ALA A 581 -9.09 -6.72 16.40
N LYS A 582 -8.13 -6.32 17.23
CA LYS A 582 -7.33 -5.10 17.00
C LYS A 582 -6.42 -5.26 15.78
N LYS A 583 -5.90 -6.46 15.55
CA LYS A 583 -5.07 -6.75 14.39
C LYS A 583 -5.86 -6.66 13.10
N THR A 584 -7.08 -7.24 13.04
CA THR A 584 -7.95 -7.12 11.86
C THR A 584 -8.31 -5.67 11.57
N ALA A 585 -8.58 -4.85 12.60
CA ALA A 585 -8.84 -3.42 12.44
C ALA A 585 -7.58 -2.67 11.97
N ALA A 586 -6.42 -2.99 12.53
CA ALA A 586 -5.15 -2.39 12.16
C ALA A 586 -4.68 -2.80 10.76
N ASP A 587 -4.90 -4.07 10.35
CA ASP A 587 -4.60 -4.56 9.00
C ASP A 587 -5.52 -3.89 7.94
N LEU A 588 -6.79 -3.61 8.28
CA LEU A 588 -7.69 -2.84 7.41
C LEU A 588 -7.26 -1.37 7.29
N LEU A 589 -6.83 -0.76 8.40
CA LEU A 589 -6.25 0.59 8.41
C LEU A 589 -4.96 0.63 7.58
N LEU A 590 -4.10 -0.38 7.70
CA LEU A 590 -2.87 -0.49 6.91
C LEU A 590 -3.17 -0.69 5.43
N ALA A 591 -4.15 -1.55 5.08
CA ALA A 591 -4.59 -1.75 3.70
C ALA A 591 -5.12 -0.46 3.08
N THR A 592 -5.88 0.33 3.83
CA THR A 592 -6.39 1.64 3.40
C THR A 592 -5.24 2.63 3.23
N ALA A 593 -4.35 2.74 4.21
CA ALA A 593 -3.19 3.63 4.16
C ALA A 593 -2.21 3.27 3.04
N VAL A 594 -2.04 1.99 2.74
CA VAL A 594 -1.21 1.49 1.62
C VAL A 594 -1.85 1.84 0.27
N ALA A 595 -3.17 1.69 0.11
CA ALA A 595 -3.89 2.06 -1.11
C ALA A 595 -3.89 3.58 -1.32
N GLU A 596 -4.03 4.37 -0.25
CA GLU A 596 -3.92 5.84 -0.31
C GLU A 596 -2.50 6.30 -0.63
N LEU A 597 -1.47 5.68 -0.04
CA LEU A 597 -0.07 5.96 -0.35
C LEU A 597 0.25 5.58 -1.80
N THR A 598 -0.24 4.44 -2.29
CA THR A 598 -0.07 4.03 -3.69
C THR A 598 -0.73 5.01 -4.65
N THR A 599 -1.93 5.52 -4.30
CA THR A 599 -2.63 6.55 -5.09
C THR A 599 -1.90 7.90 -5.05
N ALA A 600 -1.36 8.30 -3.90
CA ALA A 600 -0.57 9.52 -3.77
C ALA A 600 0.77 9.42 -4.52
N GLN A 601 1.45 8.28 -4.48
CA GLN A 601 2.70 8.02 -5.19
C GLN A 601 2.52 7.93 -6.70
N ALA A 602 1.40 7.34 -7.18
CA ALA A 602 1.04 7.39 -8.59
C ALA A 602 0.82 8.83 -9.09
N GLY A 603 0.37 9.73 -8.22
CA GLY A 603 0.26 11.16 -8.50
C GLY A 603 1.58 11.95 -8.43
N PHE A 604 2.59 11.49 -7.69
CA PHE A 604 3.80 12.27 -7.37
C PHE A 604 4.94 12.12 -8.38
N THR A 605 5.23 10.95 -8.93
CA THR A 605 6.25 10.77 -9.99
C THR A 605 5.96 11.71 -11.19
N PRO A 606 4.71 11.85 -11.63
CA PRO A 606 4.31 12.82 -12.64
C PRO A 606 4.51 14.26 -12.22
N ALA A 607 4.11 14.62 -11.01
CA ALA A 607 4.31 15.96 -10.49
C ALA A 607 5.81 16.32 -10.44
N THR A 608 6.69 15.37 -10.16
CA THR A 608 8.14 15.57 -10.13
C THR A 608 8.72 15.83 -11.51
N THR A 609 8.38 15.01 -12.50
CA THR A 609 8.92 15.19 -13.89
C THR A 609 8.35 16.46 -14.52
N VAL A 610 7.09 16.82 -14.23
CA VAL A 610 6.51 18.08 -14.71
C VAL A 610 7.19 19.27 -14.06
N ARG A 611 7.53 19.19 -12.75
CA ARG A 611 8.40 20.19 -12.12
C ARG A 611 9.78 20.23 -12.78
N ASP A 612 10.39 19.07 -13.01
CA ASP A 612 11.76 19.01 -13.55
C ASP A 612 11.82 19.51 -15.00
N ILE A 613 10.80 19.22 -15.82
CA ILE A 613 10.63 19.80 -17.15
C ILE A 613 10.39 21.32 -17.06
N ALA A 614 9.60 21.80 -16.11
CA ALA A 614 9.36 23.23 -15.93
C ALA A 614 10.59 23.94 -15.37
N VAL A 615 11.35 23.31 -14.50
CA VAL A 615 12.65 23.81 -14.02
C VAL A 615 13.66 23.88 -15.17
N ALA A 616 13.69 22.84 -16.02
CA ALA A 616 14.55 22.80 -17.19
C ALA A 616 14.14 23.90 -18.25
N ASP A 617 12.82 24.02 -18.48
CA ASP A 617 12.31 25.05 -19.42
C ASP A 617 12.45 26.48 -18.86
N LYS A 618 12.37 26.65 -17.52
CA LYS A 618 12.76 27.90 -16.86
C LYS A 618 14.25 28.15 -16.95
N ALA A 619 15.12 27.16 -16.75
CA ALA A 619 16.58 27.33 -16.87
C ALA A 619 16.99 27.76 -18.31
N VAL A 620 16.28 27.21 -19.32
CA VAL A 620 16.41 27.68 -20.71
C VAL A 620 15.89 29.11 -20.84
N GLY A 621 14.79 29.47 -20.18
CA GLY A 621 14.26 30.82 -20.11
C GLY A 621 15.17 31.78 -19.35
N ASP A 622 15.71 31.39 -18.21
CA ASP A 622 16.67 32.18 -17.41
C ASP A 622 17.97 32.42 -18.16
N LYS A 623 18.48 31.43 -18.92
CA LYS A 623 19.64 31.59 -19.78
C LYS A 623 19.34 32.53 -20.94
N LEU A 624 18.18 32.37 -21.60
CA LEU A 624 17.75 33.29 -22.66
C LEU A 624 17.62 34.74 -22.16
N VAL A 625 17.12 34.92 -20.92
CA VAL A 625 17.01 36.24 -20.27
C VAL A 625 18.36 36.79 -19.87
N ALA A 626 19.26 35.94 -19.35
CA ALA A 626 20.63 36.37 -19.05
C ALA A 626 21.37 36.89 -20.35
N ASP A 627 21.20 36.16 -21.45
CA ASP A 627 21.76 36.56 -22.75
C ASP A 627 21.08 37.82 -23.29
N LEU A 628 19.78 37.99 -23.07
CA LEU A 628 19.01 39.15 -23.48
C LEU A 628 19.19 40.36 -22.54
N VAL A 629 19.45 40.15 -21.26
CA VAL A 629 19.89 41.19 -20.32
C VAL A 629 21.24 41.76 -20.74
N VAL A 630 22.15 40.89 -21.19
CA VAL A 630 23.44 41.34 -21.76
C VAL A 630 23.22 42.13 -23.06
N LYS A 631 22.34 41.65 -23.96
CA LYS A 631 22.03 42.34 -25.22
C LYS A 631 21.27 43.65 -24.98
N VAL A 632 20.34 43.72 -24.05
CA VAL A 632 19.63 44.94 -23.65
C VAL A 632 20.57 45.94 -22.96
N LYS A 633 21.47 45.43 -22.11
CA LYS A 633 22.50 46.30 -21.51
C LYS A 633 23.41 46.93 -22.58
N THR A 634 23.87 46.15 -23.56
CA THR A 634 24.67 46.65 -24.65
C THR A 634 23.91 47.63 -25.56
N THR A 635 22.60 47.40 -25.80
CA THR A 635 21.76 48.33 -26.56
C THR A 635 21.29 49.53 -25.73
N ALA A 636 21.10 49.37 -24.40
CA ALA A 636 20.81 50.48 -23.48
C ALA A 636 22.06 51.38 -23.29
N ASP A 637 23.24 50.75 -23.18
CA ASP A 637 24.51 51.50 -23.14
C ASP A 637 24.75 52.25 -24.46
N ALA A 638 24.37 51.67 -25.61
CA ALA A 638 24.35 52.31 -26.88
C ALA A 638 23.30 53.47 -27.00
N ALA A 639 22.07 53.20 -26.39
CA ALA A 639 21.02 54.24 -26.34
C ALA A 639 21.36 55.41 -25.37
N VAL A 640 22.05 55.06 -24.26
CA VAL A 640 22.59 56.09 -23.32
C VAL A 640 23.68 56.92 -24.00
N ALA A 641 24.57 56.34 -24.84
CA ALA A 641 25.51 57.02 -25.60
C ALA A 641 24.86 57.95 -26.71
N MET A 642 23.71 57.53 -27.24
CA MET A 642 22.90 58.35 -28.17
C MET A 642 21.96 59.31 -27.44
N LYS A 643 21.73 59.17 -26.11
CA LYS A 643 20.90 60.06 -25.30
C LYS A 643 21.38 61.51 -25.32
N ALA A 644 22.70 61.75 -25.45
CA ALA A 644 23.28 63.06 -25.58
C ALA A 644 22.85 63.80 -26.87
N VAL A 645 22.34 63.06 -27.87
CA VAL A 645 21.90 63.62 -29.18
C VAL A 645 20.35 63.73 -29.23
N ALA A 646 19.63 63.04 -28.32
CA ALA A 646 18.18 62.88 -28.40
C ALA A 646 17.39 63.44 -27.19
N ASP A 647 17.99 64.33 -26.37
CA ASP A 647 17.39 64.81 -25.11
C ASP A 647 15.98 65.41 -25.20
N LYS A 648 15.55 65.91 -26.37
CA LYS A 648 14.18 66.38 -26.61
C LYS A 648 13.18 65.21 -26.95
N ALA A 649 13.66 64.07 -27.48
CA ALA A 649 12.81 62.96 -27.87
C ALA A 649 12.58 61.98 -26.70
N VAL A 650 13.48 61.94 -25.71
CA VAL A 650 13.41 61.09 -24.51
C VAL A 650 12.25 61.47 -23.57
N GLU A 651 11.76 62.72 -23.60
CA GLU A 651 10.65 63.16 -22.76
C GLU A 651 9.31 62.46 -23.13
N VAL A 652 9.14 62.17 -24.42
CA VAL A 652 7.93 61.51 -24.92
C VAL A 652 8.02 59.96 -24.84
N ALA A 653 9.26 59.42 -24.85
CA ALA A 653 9.52 57.96 -24.77
C ALA A 653 9.93 57.48 -23.38
N LYS A 654 9.83 58.35 -22.35
CA LYS A 654 10.10 57.96 -20.96
C LYS A 654 9.21 56.78 -20.58
N VAL A 655 9.84 55.63 -20.42
CA VAL A 655 9.23 54.50 -19.69
C VAL A 655 8.87 55.05 -18.32
N THR A 656 7.58 55.27 -18.08
CA THR A 656 7.15 55.78 -16.77
C THR A 656 7.49 54.74 -15.70
N PRO A 657 7.85 55.13 -14.47
CA PRO A 657 8.07 54.19 -13.36
C PRO A 657 6.88 53.21 -13.17
N GLU A 658 5.68 53.70 -13.48
CA GLU A 658 4.44 52.90 -13.45
C GLU A 658 4.42 51.80 -14.53
N TYR A 659 4.90 52.09 -15.74
CA TYR A 659 5.00 51.08 -16.79
C TYR A 659 6.06 50.03 -16.46
N SER A 660 7.24 50.44 -15.98
CA SER A 660 8.31 49.53 -15.58
C SER A 660 7.81 48.61 -14.44
N LYS A 661 7.05 49.16 -13.51
CA LYS A 661 6.42 48.36 -12.43
C LYS A 661 5.34 47.43 -12.99
N LEU A 662 4.45 47.94 -13.87
CA LEU A 662 3.40 47.12 -14.49
C LEU A 662 4.00 45.97 -15.32
N LEU A 663 5.10 46.24 -16.03
CA LEU A 663 5.82 45.21 -16.78
C LEU A 663 6.44 44.18 -15.82
N ALA A 664 7.15 44.60 -14.80
CA ALA A 664 7.76 43.72 -13.81
C ALA A 664 6.71 42.89 -13.04
N ASP A 665 5.58 43.51 -12.63
CA ASP A 665 4.51 42.83 -11.97
C ASP A 665 3.79 41.81 -12.87
N SER A 666 3.55 42.15 -14.14
CA SER A 666 2.98 41.23 -15.13
C SER A 666 3.97 40.14 -15.53
N GLU A 667 5.26 40.47 -15.57
CA GLU A 667 6.36 39.54 -15.79
C GLU A 667 6.51 38.56 -14.62
N ALA A 668 6.43 39.00 -13.38
CA ALA A 668 6.42 38.15 -12.18
C ALA A 668 5.17 37.25 -12.11
N ALA A 669 4.00 37.79 -12.50
CA ALA A 669 2.76 37.03 -12.53
C ALA A 669 2.77 35.92 -13.59
N ALA A 670 3.28 36.21 -14.78
CA ALA A 670 3.45 35.21 -15.82
C ALA A 670 4.54 34.20 -15.46
N ALA A 671 5.65 34.62 -14.81
CA ALA A 671 6.64 33.75 -14.21
C ALA A 671 6.00 32.78 -13.18
N ALA A 672 5.15 33.25 -12.29
CA ALA A 672 4.43 32.43 -11.32
C ALA A 672 3.41 31.42 -11.92
N ALA A 673 2.86 31.70 -13.12
CA ALA A 673 1.96 30.76 -13.81
C ALA A 673 2.70 29.62 -14.55
N ALA A 674 3.92 29.83 -15.02
CA ALA A 674 4.67 28.88 -15.86
C ALA A 674 5.22 27.66 -15.09
N VAL A 675 5.62 27.83 -13.83
CA VAL A 675 6.17 26.75 -12.97
C VAL A 675 5.14 25.66 -12.68
N LYS A 676 3.82 25.94 -12.77
CA LYS A 676 2.74 24.99 -12.49
C LYS A 676 2.39 24.02 -13.63
N LEU A 677 2.79 24.29 -14.89
CA LEU A 677 2.32 23.52 -16.07
C LEU A 677 2.96 22.14 -16.20
N ALA A 678 4.26 22.06 -15.99
CA ALA A 678 4.98 20.82 -16.25
C ALA A 678 4.64 19.73 -15.20
N PRO A 679 4.55 19.96 -13.83
CA PRO A 679 4.05 18.97 -12.86
C PRO A 679 2.61 18.55 -13.10
N ALA A 680 1.73 19.50 -13.47
CA ALA A 680 0.34 19.17 -13.77
C ALA A 680 0.22 18.24 -14.98
N LYS A 681 0.98 18.50 -16.03
CA LYS A 681 1.04 17.63 -17.21
C LYS A 681 1.53 16.23 -16.84
N LEU A 682 2.62 16.14 -16.07
CA LEU A 682 3.17 14.84 -15.69
C LEU A 682 2.23 14.06 -14.77
N LEU A 683 1.46 14.72 -13.92
CA LEU A 683 0.41 14.06 -13.15
C LEU A 683 -0.61 13.41 -14.10
N VAL A 684 -1.08 14.16 -15.11
CA VAL A 684 -2.00 13.63 -16.13
C VAL A 684 -1.38 12.47 -16.90
N ASP A 685 -0.16 12.63 -17.39
CA ASP A 685 0.55 11.63 -18.21
C ASP A 685 0.79 10.35 -17.42
N THR A 686 1.14 10.42 -16.12
CA THR A 686 1.37 9.24 -15.28
C THR A 686 0.08 8.53 -14.90
N LEU A 687 -0.96 9.26 -14.49
CA LEU A 687 -2.26 8.66 -14.20
C LEU A 687 -2.86 7.99 -15.46
N THR A 688 -2.63 8.57 -16.63
CA THR A 688 -3.06 8.03 -17.92
C THR A 688 -2.27 6.76 -18.29
N ALA A 689 -0.96 6.77 -18.11
CA ALA A 689 -0.11 5.59 -18.30
C ALA A 689 -0.45 4.46 -17.32
N GLU A 690 -0.83 4.79 -16.09
CA GLU A 690 -1.33 3.83 -15.10
C GLU A 690 -2.64 3.18 -15.56
N LYS A 691 -3.60 3.97 -16.05
CA LYS A 691 -4.86 3.47 -16.60
C LYS A 691 -4.63 2.53 -17.79
N ALA A 692 -3.70 2.86 -18.67
CA ALA A 692 -3.32 2.02 -19.81
C ALA A 692 -2.71 0.68 -19.36
N ARG A 693 -1.85 0.68 -18.32
CA ARG A 693 -1.29 -0.54 -17.73
C ARG A 693 -2.37 -1.41 -17.09
N GLY A 694 -3.30 -0.81 -16.34
CA GLY A 694 -4.43 -1.53 -15.71
C GLY A 694 -5.38 -2.16 -16.73
N GLN A 695 -5.52 -1.58 -17.93
CA GLN A 695 -6.31 -2.16 -19.03
C GLN A 695 -5.59 -3.31 -19.76
N ALA A 696 -4.25 -3.34 -19.72
CA ALA A 696 -3.44 -4.38 -20.36
C ALA A 696 -3.31 -5.65 -19.52
N VAL A 697 -3.64 -5.62 -18.23
CA VAL A 697 -3.67 -6.82 -17.37
C VAL A 697 -4.95 -7.60 -17.66
N PRO A 698 -4.89 -8.88 -18.09
CA PRO A 698 -6.09 -9.67 -18.31
C PRO A 698 -6.91 -9.77 -17.03
N LYS A 699 -8.23 -9.63 -17.11
CA LYS A 699 -9.19 -9.76 -16.00
C LYS A 699 -9.27 -11.18 -15.39
N SER A 700 -8.27 -12.01 -15.55
CA SER A 700 -8.25 -13.43 -15.17
C SER A 700 -8.01 -13.69 -13.66
N VAL A 701 -7.94 -12.67 -12.83
CA VAL A 701 -7.74 -12.84 -11.36
C VAL A 701 -9.03 -12.61 -10.55
N ALA A 702 -10.13 -12.31 -11.20
CA ALA A 702 -11.45 -12.24 -10.57
C ALA A 702 -12.31 -13.44 -10.95
N ALA A 703 -11.93 -14.66 -10.57
CA ALA A 703 -12.89 -15.74 -10.51
C ALA A 703 -13.91 -15.41 -9.39
N PRO A 704 -15.22 -15.34 -9.66
CA PRO A 704 -16.19 -15.19 -8.61
C PRO A 704 -16.13 -16.46 -7.76
N MET A 705 -15.75 -16.33 -6.49
CA MET A 705 -15.96 -17.40 -5.52
C MET A 705 -17.47 -17.65 -5.44
N THR A 706 -17.91 -18.76 -6.01
CA THR A 706 -19.25 -19.28 -5.81
C THR A 706 -19.50 -19.37 -4.30
N ALA A 707 -20.54 -18.69 -3.85
CA ALA A 707 -21.01 -18.77 -2.47
C ALA A 707 -21.24 -20.24 -2.11
N SER A 708 -20.40 -20.78 -1.22
CA SER A 708 -20.65 -22.07 -0.57
C SER A 708 -21.95 -21.92 0.22
N ALA A 709 -22.93 -22.73 -0.11
CA ALA A 709 -24.21 -22.78 0.57
C ALA A 709 -24.00 -22.96 2.08
N ALA A 710 -24.70 -22.13 2.87
CA ALA A 710 -24.73 -22.25 4.32
C ALA A 710 -25.26 -23.64 4.73
N PRO A 711 -24.68 -24.32 5.75
CA PRO A 711 -25.26 -25.52 6.28
C PRO A 711 -26.59 -25.22 6.97
N ALA A 712 -27.60 -26.06 6.72
CA ALA A 712 -28.91 -25.96 7.32
C ALA A 712 -28.83 -26.04 8.85
N PRO A 713 -29.72 -25.36 9.59
CA PRO A 713 -29.71 -25.42 11.05
C PRO A 713 -30.10 -26.82 11.55
N VAL A 714 -29.25 -27.39 12.38
CA VAL A 714 -29.54 -28.57 13.15
C VAL A 714 -30.54 -28.18 14.24
N LYS A 715 -31.69 -28.92 14.31
CA LYS A 715 -32.71 -28.77 15.33
C LYS A 715 -32.19 -29.20 16.71
#